data_76da844c23d2ff13202607a1db3461d1
#
_entry.id   76da844c23d2ff13202607a1db3461d1
#
_cell.length_a   1.000
_cell.length_b   1.000
_cell.length_c   1.000
_cell.angle_alpha   90.00
_cell.angle_beta   90.00
_cell.angle_gamma   90.00
#
_symmetry.space_group_name_H-M   'P 1'
#
loop_
_entity.id
_entity.type
_entity.pdbx_description
1 polymer ?
#
loop_
_entity_poly.entity_id
_entity_poly.type
_entity_poly.pdbx_seq_one_letter_code
_entity_poly.pdbx_strand_id
1 'polypeptide(L)'
;DWCHNSIDHFILAQLEEAGLKPSPVAGRRTLLRRATSDLTGLPVTLQDQRQFQENQSPDAYQQLVDRLLADPSYGERWGQHWLDVVRYADSDGFEYDDPRPHAWRYRDWVIQSWNQDQSMEKFILAQVAGDELFPASPQSLIATGLHRLGPLRLNAGMQNEAKNRQEVLTEMTDMIGAAFLGMTIGCARCHDHKFDAFSQLDYYRLQSFFAATVAHNQPLLPKEQQELLLKRQQAWQKQTDQLTEKITALEEKHLNQISKATGQANPSAEAVSRSIHKSSDDAVQYKRLQGQLQQLAREQPAPAPAIMAVADQKHPAPATYLLQRGEPGHQGVSVKPGFPKLLQTSNSSAKPRITPRPVNTLESNPSSGRRAALARWLVSKEHPLTARVFVNRIWQHHFGAAIVATPNDFGAMGSAASHPQFLDWLASEFIDSGWSAKHIQRLIMQSATYQQSSKPSQPGLEHDPENELLWRMNRKRLEAESLRDSLLTISGQLNQQSGGPGIRLPLNAEIAALQYKGTWTPHPDRNQHLRKTIYVFLKRNNRPPLLESFDAPKTMTSCGRRTKSTHAGQALSLLNGELFQRHAWLMACRLLERETQDLDHLIDQAYRLTLARPPSARERKLGQQFITQQERLIGREAPAPGPHEDQHPVPSNVDARLALALADYCLVL
;
A
#
# COMPACT_ATOMS: atom_id res chain seq x y z
N ASP A 1 -20.47 34.22 -6.85
CA ASP A 1 -19.17 34.61 -6.24
C ASP A 1 -18.47 33.52 -5.40
N TRP A 2 -19.15 32.38 -5.10
CA TRP A 2 -18.52 31.29 -4.35
C TRP A 2 -17.68 30.33 -5.23
N CYS A 3 -18.08 30.12 -6.48
CA CYS A 3 -17.45 29.18 -7.37
C CYS A 3 -16.08 29.67 -7.88
N HIS A 4 -15.06 28.83 -7.76
CA HIS A 4 -13.72 29.06 -8.30
C HIS A 4 -13.53 28.35 -9.66
N ASN A 5 -14.20 27.22 -9.88
CA ASN A 5 -14.14 26.46 -11.12
C ASN A 5 -15.42 25.64 -11.36
N SER A 6 -15.45 24.85 -12.44
CA SER A 6 -16.63 24.07 -12.85
C SER A 6 -17.11 23.06 -11.81
N ILE A 7 -16.22 22.51 -10.96
CA ILE A 7 -16.60 21.58 -9.88
C ILE A 7 -17.62 22.26 -8.95
N ASP A 8 -17.37 23.51 -8.60
CA ASP A 8 -18.17 24.26 -7.64
C ASP A 8 -19.57 24.52 -8.15
N HIS A 9 -19.76 24.68 -9.48
CA HIS A 9 -21.08 24.88 -10.06
C HIS A 9 -21.96 23.64 -9.89
N PHE A 10 -21.40 22.42 -10.06
CA PHE A 10 -22.16 21.18 -9.86
C PHE A 10 -22.55 21.00 -8.39
N ILE A 11 -21.63 21.29 -7.48
CA ILE A 11 -21.87 21.14 -6.04
C ILE A 11 -22.87 22.19 -5.55
N LEU A 12 -22.67 23.45 -5.95
CA LEU A 12 -23.57 24.56 -5.53
C LEU A 12 -25.01 24.33 -6.01
N ALA A 13 -25.20 23.88 -7.25
CA ALA A 13 -26.55 23.61 -7.79
C ALA A 13 -27.34 22.63 -6.91
N GLN A 14 -26.71 21.54 -6.46
CA GLN A 14 -27.36 20.57 -5.58
C GLN A 14 -27.58 21.12 -4.15
N LEU A 15 -26.65 21.92 -3.64
CA LEU A 15 -26.85 22.58 -2.35
C LEU A 15 -28.00 23.57 -2.38
N GLU A 16 -28.14 24.36 -3.46
CA GLU A 16 -29.25 25.31 -3.65
C GLU A 16 -30.58 24.58 -3.77
N GLU A 17 -30.65 23.48 -4.51
CA GLU A 17 -31.84 22.63 -4.60
C GLU A 17 -32.27 22.08 -3.25
N ALA A 18 -31.31 21.71 -2.41
CA ALA A 18 -31.54 21.23 -1.04
C ALA A 18 -31.75 22.37 -0.01
N GLY A 19 -31.70 23.65 -0.40
CA GLY A 19 -31.79 24.80 0.49
C GLY A 19 -30.61 24.95 1.46
N LEU A 20 -29.48 24.34 1.15
CA LEU A 20 -28.25 24.36 1.94
C LEU A 20 -27.26 25.42 1.43
N LYS A 21 -26.42 25.89 2.32
CA LYS A 21 -25.32 26.81 1.96
C LYS A 21 -23.97 26.13 2.19
N PRO A 22 -23.00 26.34 1.31
CA PRO A 22 -21.65 25.83 1.52
C PRO A 22 -21.00 26.49 2.75
N SER A 23 -20.13 25.73 3.41
CA SER A 23 -19.33 26.26 4.54
C SER A 23 -18.32 27.31 4.05
N PRO A 24 -17.93 28.26 4.90
CA PRO A 24 -16.93 29.27 4.56
C PRO A 24 -15.57 28.61 4.30
N VAL A 25 -14.68 29.34 3.63
CA VAL A 25 -13.31 28.91 3.36
C VAL A 25 -12.56 28.59 4.65
N ALA A 26 -11.81 27.49 4.65
CA ALA A 26 -10.96 27.11 5.77
C ALA A 26 -9.78 28.07 5.94
N GLY A 27 -9.32 28.24 7.18
CA GLY A 27 -8.14 29.08 7.42
C GLY A 27 -6.87 28.51 6.77
N ARG A 28 -5.93 29.40 6.42
CA ARG A 28 -4.68 29.08 5.70
C ARG A 28 -3.90 27.89 6.30
N ARG A 29 -3.78 27.80 7.63
CA ARG A 29 -3.11 26.66 8.30
C ARG A 29 -3.82 25.34 8.05
N THR A 30 -5.14 25.33 8.03
CA THR A 30 -5.96 24.16 7.74
C THR A 30 -5.77 23.71 6.29
N LEU A 31 -5.76 24.66 5.35
CA LEU A 31 -5.53 24.39 3.93
C LEU A 31 -4.11 23.82 3.70
N LEU A 32 -3.09 24.43 4.30
CA LEU A 32 -1.72 23.92 4.24
C LEU A 32 -1.62 22.49 4.75
N ARG A 33 -2.13 22.21 5.95
CA ARG A 33 -2.10 20.86 6.53
C ARG A 33 -2.86 19.85 5.68
N ARG A 34 -4.05 20.20 5.20
CA ARG A 34 -4.89 19.36 4.36
C ARG A 34 -4.18 19.02 3.05
N ALA A 35 -3.70 20.03 2.34
CA ALA A 35 -3.01 19.85 1.06
C ALA A 35 -1.76 19.00 1.21
N THR A 36 -0.92 19.27 2.22
CA THR A 36 0.31 18.49 2.46
C THR A 36 -0.03 17.02 2.78
N SER A 37 -0.95 16.78 3.70
CA SER A 37 -1.36 15.41 4.07
C SER A 37 -1.98 14.65 2.90
N ASP A 38 -2.82 15.30 2.08
CA ASP A 38 -3.49 14.65 0.96
C ASP A 38 -2.51 14.28 -0.17
N LEU A 39 -1.56 15.16 -0.48
CA LEU A 39 -0.65 14.95 -1.60
C LEU A 39 0.60 14.14 -1.22
N THR A 40 1.12 14.29 0.01
CA THR A 40 2.39 13.67 0.42
C THR A 40 2.25 12.59 1.49
N GLY A 41 1.12 12.54 2.20
CA GLY A 41 0.91 11.66 3.35
C GLY A 41 1.74 12.03 4.59
N LEU A 42 2.46 13.15 4.57
CA LEU A 42 3.38 13.59 5.62
C LEU A 42 2.83 14.81 6.39
N PRO A 43 3.32 15.07 7.62
CA PRO A 43 3.02 16.29 8.34
C PRO A 43 3.72 17.50 7.72
N VAL A 44 3.18 18.68 7.98
CA VAL A 44 3.75 19.95 7.51
C VAL A 44 5.03 20.27 8.29
N THR A 45 6.10 20.63 7.59
CA THR A 45 7.34 21.07 8.24
C THR A 45 7.20 22.48 8.84
N LEU A 46 8.05 22.82 9.82
CA LEU A 46 8.08 24.17 10.38
C LEU A 46 8.46 25.22 9.32
N GLN A 47 9.29 24.84 8.36
CA GLN A 47 9.68 25.69 7.24
C GLN A 47 8.50 25.98 6.33
N ASP A 48 7.73 24.96 5.93
CA ASP A 48 6.54 25.15 5.10
C ASP A 48 5.48 26.03 5.80
N GLN A 49 5.31 25.86 7.12
CA GLN A 49 4.40 26.71 7.88
C GLN A 49 4.78 28.18 7.79
N ARG A 50 6.08 28.49 7.97
CA ARG A 50 6.59 29.87 7.88
C ARG A 50 6.42 30.43 6.47
N GLN A 51 6.96 29.73 5.47
CA GLN A 51 6.91 30.15 4.06
C GLN A 51 5.49 30.40 3.58
N PHE A 52 4.55 29.50 3.88
CA PHE A 52 3.16 29.67 3.44
C PHE A 52 2.44 30.79 4.17
N GLN A 53 2.75 31.05 5.47
CA GLN A 53 2.14 32.14 6.21
C GLN A 53 2.68 33.51 5.79
N GLU A 54 3.96 33.59 5.44
CA GLU A 54 4.62 34.81 4.98
C GLU A 54 4.27 35.17 3.54
N ASN A 55 3.94 34.17 2.70
CA ASN A 55 3.57 34.40 1.31
C ASN A 55 2.18 35.03 1.22
N GLN A 56 2.12 36.34 0.93
CA GLN A 56 0.89 37.10 0.78
C GLN A 56 0.38 37.19 -0.68
N SER A 57 1.01 36.45 -1.62
CA SER A 57 0.55 36.40 -3.01
C SER A 57 -0.91 35.89 -3.07
N PRO A 58 -1.76 36.46 -3.95
CA PRO A 58 -3.08 35.89 -4.23
C PRO A 58 -3.01 34.42 -4.67
N ASP A 59 -1.94 34.02 -5.35
CA ASP A 59 -1.71 32.65 -5.86
C ASP A 59 -0.97 31.76 -4.88
N ALA A 60 -0.78 32.19 -3.62
CA ALA A 60 0.01 31.43 -2.63
C ALA A 60 -0.48 29.99 -2.44
N TYR A 61 -1.79 29.76 -2.48
CA TYR A 61 -2.37 28.43 -2.33
C TYR A 61 -2.15 27.58 -3.61
N GLN A 62 -2.27 28.16 -4.79
CA GLN A 62 -1.97 27.49 -6.05
C GLN A 62 -0.49 27.08 -6.11
N GLN A 63 0.41 27.99 -5.77
CA GLN A 63 1.86 27.71 -5.69
C GLN A 63 2.17 26.58 -4.71
N LEU A 64 1.47 26.52 -3.58
CA LEU A 64 1.58 25.41 -2.62
C LEU A 64 1.16 24.08 -3.25
N VAL A 65 0.01 24.02 -3.92
CA VAL A 65 -0.51 22.82 -4.58
C VAL A 65 0.47 22.34 -5.66
N ASP A 66 0.96 23.24 -6.51
CA ASP A 66 1.90 22.91 -7.57
C ASP A 66 3.23 22.36 -7.01
N ARG A 67 3.76 22.96 -5.95
CA ARG A 67 4.95 22.47 -5.24
C ARG A 67 4.74 21.07 -4.66
N LEU A 68 3.61 20.82 -4.01
CA LEU A 68 3.30 19.52 -3.43
C LEU A 68 3.05 18.44 -4.49
N LEU A 69 2.47 18.78 -5.65
CA LEU A 69 2.34 17.87 -6.79
C LEU A 69 3.69 17.52 -7.44
N ALA A 70 4.70 18.38 -7.26
CA ALA A 70 6.07 18.14 -7.72
C ALA A 70 6.95 17.40 -6.69
N ASP A 71 6.49 17.26 -5.44
CA ASP A 71 7.23 16.58 -4.37
C ASP A 71 7.35 15.07 -4.66
N PRO A 72 8.52 14.45 -4.53
CA PRO A 72 8.69 13.00 -4.71
C PRO A 72 7.76 12.14 -3.83
N SER A 73 7.38 12.64 -2.65
CA SER A 73 6.44 11.97 -1.74
C SER A 73 5.03 11.84 -2.32
N TYR A 74 4.68 12.66 -3.32
CA TYR A 74 3.41 12.58 -4.02
C TYR A 74 3.21 11.20 -4.67
N GLY A 75 4.18 10.71 -5.42
CA GLY A 75 4.07 9.39 -6.05
C GLY A 75 4.05 8.25 -5.04
N GLU A 76 4.73 8.38 -3.91
CA GLU A 76 4.68 7.40 -2.82
C GLU A 76 3.28 7.36 -2.20
N ARG A 77 2.67 8.52 -1.94
CA ARG A 77 1.31 8.62 -1.39
C ARG A 77 0.26 8.10 -2.37
N TRP A 78 0.25 8.57 -3.61
CA TRP A 78 -0.77 8.22 -4.60
C TRP A 78 -0.53 6.84 -5.21
N GLY A 79 0.72 6.41 -5.28
CA GLY A 79 1.09 5.04 -5.61
C GLY A 79 0.54 4.04 -4.59
N GLN A 80 0.57 4.36 -3.28
CA GLN A 80 -0.01 3.49 -2.24
C GLN A 80 -1.50 3.24 -2.49
N HIS A 81 -2.26 4.25 -2.88
CA HIS A 81 -3.69 4.07 -3.20
C HIS A 81 -3.92 3.11 -4.37
N TRP A 82 -3.08 3.17 -5.40
CA TRP A 82 -3.13 2.21 -6.49
C TRP A 82 -2.71 0.80 -6.06
N LEU A 83 -1.66 0.69 -5.25
CA LEU A 83 -1.17 -0.59 -4.72
C LEU A 83 -2.22 -1.33 -3.88
N ASP A 84 -3.09 -0.60 -3.17
CA ASP A 84 -4.25 -1.16 -2.47
C ASP A 84 -5.26 -1.79 -3.43
N VAL A 85 -5.58 -1.10 -4.52
CA VAL A 85 -6.53 -1.59 -5.55
C VAL A 85 -6.02 -2.86 -6.20
N VAL A 86 -4.72 -2.93 -6.51
CA VAL A 86 -4.12 -4.08 -7.20
C VAL A 86 -3.56 -5.15 -6.26
N ARG A 87 -3.81 -5.04 -4.96
CA ARG A 87 -3.43 -6.06 -3.94
C ARG A 87 -1.94 -6.31 -3.86
N TYR A 88 -1.13 -5.27 -4.01
CA TYR A 88 0.33 -5.43 -3.94
C TYR A 88 0.76 -6.06 -2.62
N ALA A 89 1.69 -7.00 -2.73
CA ALA A 89 2.46 -7.54 -1.61
C ALA A 89 3.81 -8.08 -2.11
N ASP A 90 4.76 -8.21 -1.19
CA ASP A 90 6.08 -8.76 -1.45
C ASP A 90 6.15 -10.29 -1.26
N SER A 91 4.98 -10.97 -1.11
CA SER A 91 4.87 -12.43 -0.93
C SER A 91 3.66 -13.02 -1.63
N ASP A 92 3.62 -14.36 -1.73
CA ASP A 92 2.61 -15.10 -2.47
C ASP A 92 1.27 -15.25 -1.73
N GLY A 93 1.29 -15.35 -0.40
CA GLY A 93 0.12 -15.68 0.41
C GLY A 93 -0.11 -17.19 0.53
N PHE A 94 -1.29 -17.57 1.07
CA PHE A 94 -1.68 -18.95 1.36
C PHE A 94 -0.68 -19.68 2.26
N GLU A 95 -0.45 -20.98 2.05
CA GLU A 95 0.23 -21.87 2.98
C GLU A 95 1.70 -21.54 3.19
N TYR A 96 2.45 -21.26 2.13
CA TYR A 96 3.89 -20.99 2.21
C TYR A 96 4.22 -19.51 2.31
N ASP A 97 3.42 -18.67 1.68
CA ASP A 97 3.60 -17.21 1.64
C ASP A 97 5.05 -16.80 1.31
N ASP A 98 5.58 -17.42 0.24
CA ASP A 98 6.95 -17.23 -0.20
C ASP A 98 7.22 -15.81 -0.68
N PRO A 99 8.43 -15.26 -0.43
CA PRO A 99 8.80 -13.94 -0.90
C PRO A 99 8.80 -13.82 -2.43
N ARG A 100 8.36 -12.66 -2.94
CA ARG A 100 8.48 -12.24 -4.35
C ARG A 100 9.63 -11.25 -4.50
N PRO A 101 10.86 -11.70 -4.73
CA PRO A 101 12.06 -10.85 -4.62
C PRO A 101 12.11 -9.70 -5.63
N HIS A 102 11.26 -9.73 -6.65
CA HIS A 102 11.24 -8.74 -7.73
C HIS A 102 9.97 -7.88 -7.75
N ALA A 103 9.00 -8.10 -6.85
CA ALA A 103 7.73 -7.38 -6.80
C ALA A 103 7.92 -5.86 -6.58
N TRP A 104 8.92 -5.48 -5.78
CA TRP A 104 9.24 -4.08 -5.48
C TRP A 104 9.46 -3.20 -6.72
N ARG A 105 9.93 -3.78 -7.85
CA ARG A 105 10.11 -3.03 -9.10
C ARG A 105 8.79 -2.50 -9.63
N TYR A 106 7.70 -3.27 -9.50
CA TYR A 106 6.37 -2.82 -9.89
C TYR A 106 5.90 -1.67 -8.98
N ARG A 107 6.09 -1.76 -7.66
CA ARG A 107 5.79 -0.67 -6.72
C ARG A 107 6.54 0.60 -7.11
N ASP A 108 7.85 0.49 -7.35
CA ASP A 108 8.68 1.62 -7.71
C ASP A 108 8.28 2.23 -9.07
N TRP A 109 7.89 1.39 -10.02
CA TRP A 109 7.33 1.83 -11.30
C TRP A 109 6.01 2.60 -11.11
N VAL A 110 5.13 2.13 -10.25
CA VAL A 110 3.88 2.85 -9.91
C VAL A 110 4.21 4.21 -9.31
N ILE A 111 5.08 4.28 -8.31
CA ILE A 111 5.51 5.54 -7.68
C ILE A 111 6.07 6.52 -8.73
N GLN A 112 6.94 6.03 -9.59
CA GLN A 112 7.54 6.86 -10.65
C GLN A 112 6.50 7.35 -11.65
N SER A 113 5.55 6.51 -12.05
CA SER A 113 4.47 6.88 -12.98
C SER A 113 3.61 8.03 -12.44
N TRP A 114 3.26 7.98 -11.14
CA TRP A 114 2.52 9.07 -10.48
C TRP A 114 3.36 10.34 -10.37
N ASN A 115 4.64 10.24 -9.99
CA ASN A 115 5.53 11.39 -9.89
C ASN A 115 5.72 12.13 -11.23
N GLN A 116 5.82 11.36 -12.32
CA GLN A 116 6.00 11.90 -13.68
C GLN A 116 4.68 12.36 -14.32
N ASP A 117 3.54 12.25 -13.63
CA ASP A 117 2.21 12.45 -14.22
C ASP A 117 2.05 11.67 -15.52
N GLN A 118 2.52 10.42 -15.53
CA GLN A 118 2.35 9.57 -16.70
C GLN A 118 0.86 9.48 -17.01
N SER A 119 0.48 9.77 -18.26
CA SER A 119 -0.91 9.60 -18.70
C SER A 119 -1.48 8.27 -18.22
N MET A 120 -2.64 8.29 -17.54
CA MET A 120 -3.29 7.06 -17.06
C MET A 120 -3.72 6.15 -18.21
N GLU A 121 -3.89 6.67 -19.42
CA GLU A 121 -4.00 5.86 -20.63
C GLU A 121 -2.76 4.96 -20.81
N LYS A 122 -1.56 5.57 -20.86
CA LYS A 122 -0.28 4.81 -20.98
C LYS A 122 -0.05 3.90 -19.78
N PHE A 123 -0.43 4.34 -18.59
CA PHE A 123 -0.33 3.57 -17.35
C PHE A 123 -1.15 2.28 -17.44
N ILE A 124 -2.38 2.33 -17.97
CA ILE A 124 -3.25 1.17 -18.19
C ILE A 124 -2.69 0.28 -19.30
N LEU A 125 -2.34 0.87 -20.44
CA LEU A 125 -1.78 0.14 -21.59
C LEU A 125 -0.53 -0.67 -21.20
N ALA A 126 0.39 -0.07 -20.44
CA ALA A 126 1.61 -0.72 -19.98
C ALA A 126 1.33 -1.86 -19.00
N GLN A 127 0.40 -1.70 -18.08
CA GLN A 127 0.06 -2.73 -17.09
C GLN A 127 -0.64 -3.93 -17.70
N VAL A 128 -1.57 -3.70 -18.62
CA VAL A 128 -2.37 -4.78 -19.23
C VAL A 128 -1.60 -5.52 -20.32
N ALA A 129 -0.81 -4.80 -21.12
CA ALA A 129 -0.18 -5.34 -22.32
C ALA A 129 1.18 -4.70 -22.67
N GLY A 130 1.97 -4.33 -21.66
CA GLY A 130 3.24 -3.62 -21.87
C GLY A 130 4.25 -4.40 -22.72
N ASP A 131 4.32 -5.72 -22.54
CA ASP A 131 5.16 -6.62 -23.33
C ASP A 131 4.66 -6.79 -24.78
N GLU A 132 3.35 -6.64 -25.02
CA GLU A 132 2.77 -6.69 -26.37
C GLU A 132 2.87 -5.34 -27.09
N LEU A 133 2.62 -4.22 -26.40
CA LEU A 133 2.56 -2.88 -26.99
C LEU A 133 3.92 -2.20 -27.06
N PHE A 134 4.77 -2.42 -26.05
CA PHE A 134 6.05 -1.73 -25.88
C PHE A 134 7.19 -2.71 -25.53
N PRO A 135 7.45 -3.74 -26.34
CA PRO A 135 8.32 -4.86 -25.98
C PRO A 135 9.78 -4.48 -25.68
N ALA A 136 10.26 -3.38 -26.26
CA ALA A 136 11.61 -2.87 -26.03
C ALA A 136 11.76 -2.03 -24.75
N SER A 137 10.66 -1.76 -24.04
CA SER A 137 10.66 -0.92 -22.84
C SER A 137 10.72 -1.77 -21.55
N PRO A 138 11.84 -1.76 -20.81
CA PRO A 138 11.91 -2.44 -19.50
C PRO A 138 10.84 -1.94 -18.52
N GLN A 139 10.50 -0.66 -18.58
CA GLN A 139 9.46 -0.05 -17.74
C GLN A 139 8.08 -0.64 -18.03
N SER A 140 7.77 -0.85 -19.31
CA SER A 140 6.51 -1.46 -19.73
C SER A 140 6.45 -2.97 -19.39
N LEU A 141 7.59 -3.66 -19.37
CA LEU A 141 7.67 -5.04 -18.88
C LEU A 141 7.42 -5.09 -17.37
N ILE A 142 8.03 -4.19 -16.58
CA ILE A 142 7.80 -4.08 -15.13
C ILE A 142 6.31 -3.86 -14.85
N ALA A 143 5.64 -3.01 -15.63
CA ALA A 143 4.21 -2.71 -15.49
C ALA A 143 3.32 -3.96 -15.59
N THR A 144 3.69 -4.95 -16.45
CA THR A 144 2.93 -6.19 -16.60
C THR A 144 2.95 -7.07 -15.35
N GLY A 145 3.78 -6.73 -14.37
CA GLY A 145 3.75 -7.31 -13.03
C GLY A 145 2.37 -7.27 -12.37
N LEU A 146 1.48 -6.34 -12.78
CA LEU A 146 0.07 -6.30 -12.38
C LEU A 146 -0.58 -7.69 -12.39
N HIS A 147 -0.37 -8.46 -13.47
CA HIS A 147 -0.97 -9.78 -13.66
C HIS A 147 -0.45 -10.84 -12.68
N ARG A 148 0.58 -10.53 -11.90
CA ARG A 148 1.22 -11.42 -10.94
C ARG A 148 1.02 -10.98 -9.49
N LEU A 149 0.23 -9.94 -9.24
CA LEU A 149 -0.02 -9.42 -7.89
C LEU A 149 -1.09 -10.21 -7.12
N GLY A 150 -1.87 -11.05 -7.76
CA GLY A 150 -2.82 -11.92 -7.08
C GLY A 150 -2.12 -12.88 -6.10
N PRO A 151 -2.80 -13.31 -5.02
CA PRO A 151 -2.29 -14.37 -4.18
C PRO A 151 -2.13 -15.66 -4.99
N LEU A 152 -1.05 -16.40 -4.73
CA LEU A 152 -0.71 -17.62 -5.48
C LEU A 152 -0.75 -18.83 -4.56
N ARG A 153 -1.64 -19.79 -4.86
CA ARG A 153 -1.70 -21.06 -4.18
C ARG A 153 -0.76 -22.05 -4.84
N LEU A 154 0.34 -22.39 -4.18
CA LEU A 154 1.34 -23.36 -4.69
C LEU A 154 1.02 -24.81 -4.29
N ASN A 155 0.31 -24.99 -3.16
CA ASN A 155 -0.02 -26.30 -2.60
C ASN A 155 -1.34 -26.91 -3.03
N ALA A 156 -2.08 -26.30 -3.93
CA ALA A 156 -3.32 -26.88 -4.41
C ALA A 156 -3.10 -28.24 -5.16
N GLY A 157 -2.05 -28.91 -4.74
CA GLY A 157 -1.54 -30.17 -5.18
C GLY A 157 -0.84 -30.03 -6.52
N MET A 158 0.39 -30.48 -6.61
CA MET A 158 1.06 -30.80 -7.88
C MET A 158 0.19 -31.74 -8.75
N GLN A 159 -0.98 -32.12 -8.25
CA GLN A 159 -1.92 -33.08 -8.85
C GLN A 159 -2.95 -32.45 -9.78
N ASN A 160 -3.10 -31.09 -9.84
CA ASN A 160 -4.09 -30.48 -10.73
C ASN A 160 -3.62 -29.15 -11.36
N GLU A 161 -2.71 -29.28 -12.33
CA GLU A 161 -2.18 -28.14 -13.11
C GLU A 161 -3.30 -27.30 -13.77
N ALA A 162 -4.36 -27.97 -14.25
CA ALA A 162 -5.48 -27.31 -14.89
C ALA A 162 -6.23 -26.38 -13.91
N LYS A 163 -6.38 -26.80 -12.64
CA LYS A 163 -7.03 -25.99 -11.60
C LYS A 163 -6.14 -24.80 -11.22
N ASN A 164 -4.84 -25.03 -11.02
CA ASN A 164 -3.90 -23.94 -10.71
C ASN A 164 -3.86 -22.92 -11.85
N ARG A 165 -3.84 -23.39 -13.10
CA ARG A 165 -3.90 -22.51 -14.27
C ARG A 165 -5.19 -21.70 -14.31
N GLN A 166 -6.33 -22.31 -14.02
CA GLN A 166 -7.63 -21.64 -13.98
C GLN A 166 -7.68 -20.57 -12.89
N GLU A 167 -7.11 -20.83 -11.70
CA GLU A 167 -7.04 -19.82 -10.64
C GLU A 167 -6.22 -18.59 -11.08
N VAL A 168 -5.06 -18.80 -11.73
CA VAL A 168 -4.24 -17.70 -12.26
C VAL A 168 -5.02 -16.87 -13.30
N LEU A 169 -5.76 -17.52 -14.21
CA LEU A 169 -6.59 -16.82 -15.19
C LEU A 169 -7.75 -16.06 -14.54
N THR A 170 -8.36 -16.65 -13.51
CA THR A 170 -9.41 -16.02 -12.70
C THR A 170 -8.87 -14.76 -12.03
N GLU A 171 -7.72 -14.83 -11.38
CA GLU A 171 -7.08 -13.68 -10.71
C GLU A 171 -6.79 -12.52 -11.67
N MET A 172 -6.30 -12.83 -12.89
CA MET A 172 -6.07 -11.82 -13.93
C MET A 172 -7.39 -11.19 -14.39
N THR A 173 -8.45 -11.99 -14.58
CA THR A 173 -9.75 -11.52 -15.06
C THR A 173 -10.45 -10.65 -14.03
N ASP A 174 -10.51 -11.12 -12.78
CA ASP A 174 -11.16 -10.42 -11.67
C ASP A 174 -10.45 -9.10 -11.35
N MET A 175 -9.10 -9.05 -11.53
CA MET A 175 -8.34 -7.81 -11.38
C MET A 175 -8.77 -6.76 -12.42
N ILE A 176 -9.01 -7.14 -13.68
CA ILE A 176 -9.53 -6.19 -14.69
C ILE A 176 -10.89 -5.65 -14.25
N GLY A 177 -11.78 -6.52 -13.78
CA GLY A 177 -13.08 -6.13 -13.24
C GLY A 177 -12.95 -5.09 -12.12
N ALA A 178 -12.20 -5.43 -11.09
CA ALA A 178 -12.08 -4.59 -9.89
C ALA A 178 -11.30 -3.29 -10.14
N ALA A 179 -10.14 -3.37 -10.83
CA ALA A 179 -9.24 -2.24 -10.96
C ALA A 179 -9.67 -1.21 -12.01
N PHE A 180 -10.17 -1.68 -13.15
CA PHE A 180 -10.44 -0.80 -14.29
C PHE A 180 -11.93 -0.63 -14.60
N LEU A 181 -12.74 -1.67 -14.39
CA LEU A 181 -14.17 -1.61 -14.64
C LEU A 181 -14.99 -1.19 -13.40
N GLY A 182 -14.39 -1.27 -12.22
CA GLY A 182 -15.13 -1.05 -10.96
C GLY A 182 -16.32 -2.01 -10.84
N MET A 183 -16.15 -3.28 -11.23
CA MET A 183 -17.20 -4.30 -11.21
C MET A 183 -16.71 -5.58 -10.53
N THR A 184 -17.60 -6.20 -9.77
CA THR A 184 -17.39 -7.49 -9.10
C THR A 184 -17.80 -8.65 -10.01
N ILE A 185 -17.01 -8.95 -11.03
CA ILE A 185 -17.35 -9.93 -12.08
C ILE A 185 -17.11 -11.39 -11.71
N GLY A 186 -16.44 -11.67 -10.60
CA GLY A 186 -16.01 -13.03 -10.20
C GLY A 186 -17.16 -14.03 -10.04
N CYS A 187 -18.39 -13.60 -9.68
CA CYS A 187 -19.55 -14.45 -9.61
C CYS A 187 -19.88 -15.11 -10.97
N ALA A 188 -19.57 -14.40 -12.07
CA ALA A 188 -19.86 -14.87 -13.42
C ALA A 188 -18.90 -16.00 -13.89
N ARG A 189 -17.91 -16.37 -13.09
CA ARG A 189 -17.10 -17.57 -13.31
C ARG A 189 -17.95 -18.86 -13.30
N CYS A 190 -18.94 -18.94 -12.41
CA CYS A 190 -19.69 -20.19 -12.17
C CYS A 190 -21.09 -20.21 -12.78
N HIS A 191 -21.72 -19.06 -12.90
CA HIS A 191 -23.09 -18.86 -13.44
C HIS A 191 -23.22 -17.41 -13.92
N ASP A 192 -24.28 -17.06 -14.64
CA ASP A 192 -24.57 -15.67 -14.99
C ASP A 192 -24.61 -14.80 -13.73
N HIS A 193 -24.07 -13.58 -13.79
CA HIS A 193 -24.05 -12.70 -12.63
C HIS A 193 -25.47 -12.45 -12.12
N LYS A 194 -25.64 -12.55 -10.79
CA LYS A 194 -26.99 -12.57 -10.18
C LYS A 194 -27.76 -11.27 -10.40
N PHE A 195 -27.06 -10.14 -10.39
CA PHE A 195 -27.68 -8.81 -10.39
C PHE A 195 -27.35 -8.01 -11.65
N ASP A 196 -26.13 -8.06 -12.12
CA ASP A 196 -25.69 -7.35 -13.31
C ASP A 196 -25.95 -8.17 -14.58
N ALA A 197 -26.23 -7.49 -15.70
CA ALA A 197 -26.39 -8.13 -17.00
C ALA A 197 -25.03 -8.60 -17.58
N PHE A 198 -24.24 -9.33 -16.75
CA PHE A 198 -22.94 -9.88 -17.06
C PHE A 198 -23.05 -11.42 -17.09
N SER A 199 -23.02 -11.99 -18.28
CA SER A 199 -23.19 -13.44 -18.44
C SER A 199 -21.90 -14.20 -18.11
N GLN A 200 -22.04 -15.50 -17.77
CA GLN A 200 -20.90 -16.42 -17.67
C GLN A 200 -20.09 -16.45 -18.98
N LEU A 201 -20.77 -16.36 -20.12
CA LEU A 201 -20.13 -16.28 -21.43
C LEU A 201 -19.27 -15.01 -21.57
N ASP A 202 -19.73 -13.87 -21.08
CA ASP A 202 -18.95 -12.62 -21.10
C ASP A 202 -17.72 -12.72 -20.21
N TYR A 203 -17.80 -13.41 -19.06
CA TYR A 203 -16.65 -13.70 -18.19
C TYR A 203 -15.55 -14.48 -18.93
N TYR A 204 -15.93 -15.60 -19.58
CA TYR A 204 -14.94 -16.42 -20.31
C TYR A 204 -14.45 -15.75 -21.59
N ARG A 205 -15.23 -14.89 -22.21
CA ARG A 205 -14.77 -14.02 -23.31
C ARG A 205 -13.68 -13.06 -22.83
N LEU A 206 -13.88 -12.44 -21.67
CA LEU A 206 -12.88 -11.56 -21.04
C LEU A 206 -11.66 -12.37 -20.61
N GLN A 207 -11.83 -13.52 -19.96
CA GLN A 207 -10.73 -14.40 -19.57
C GLN A 207 -9.88 -14.88 -20.76
N SER A 208 -10.50 -15.07 -21.93
CA SER A 208 -9.79 -15.57 -23.10
C SER A 208 -8.72 -14.62 -23.67
N PHE A 209 -8.72 -13.34 -23.25
CA PHE A 209 -7.61 -12.43 -23.54
C PHE A 209 -6.30 -12.87 -22.88
N PHE A 210 -6.37 -13.60 -21.77
CA PHE A 210 -5.23 -14.09 -20.98
C PHE A 210 -4.83 -15.54 -21.27
N ALA A 211 -5.49 -16.23 -22.20
CA ALA A 211 -5.29 -17.67 -22.42
C ALA A 211 -3.85 -18.06 -22.69
N ALA A 212 -3.06 -17.25 -23.40
CA ALA A 212 -1.64 -17.49 -23.68
C ALA A 212 -0.70 -16.95 -22.60
N THR A 213 -1.19 -16.09 -21.69
CA THR A 213 -0.37 -15.34 -20.74
C THR A 213 0.17 -16.23 -19.63
N VAL A 214 1.46 -16.21 -19.41
CA VAL A 214 2.14 -16.93 -18.34
C VAL A 214 3.06 -16.01 -17.56
N ALA A 215 3.39 -16.41 -16.34
CA ALA A 215 4.41 -15.74 -15.54
C ALA A 215 5.78 -15.84 -16.24
N HIS A 216 6.48 -14.72 -16.32
CA HIS A 216 7.80 -14.63 -16.91
C HIS A 216 8.70 -13.73 -16.04
N ASN A 217 9.85 -14.26 -15.64
CA ASN A 217 10.88 -13.45 -14.99
C ASN A 217 11.94 -13.10 -16.05
N GLN A 218 11.91 -11.83 -16.52
CA GLN A 218 12.89 -11.36 -17.47
C GLN A 218 14.19 -11.04 -16.73
N PRO A 219 15.29 -11.79 -16.99
CA PRO A 219 16.57 -11.51 -16.35
C PRO A 219 17.13 -10.14 -16.76
N LEU A 220 17.79 -9.46 -15.81
CA LEU A 220 18.45 -8.17 -16.03
C LEU A 220 19.97 -8.30 -16.21
N LEU A 221 20.54 -9.47 -15.98
CA LEU A 221 21.98 -9.73 -16.14
C LEU A 221 22.26 -10.55 -17.39
N PRO A 222 23.45 -10.42 -17.98
CA PRO A 222 23.93 -11.32 -19.01
C PRO A 222 23.92 -12.79 -18.55
N LYS A 223 23.73 -13.72 -19.46
CA LYS A 223 23.55 -15.14 -19.17
C LYS A 223 24.69 -15.74 -18.32
N GLU A 224 25.92 -15.39 -18.63
CA GLU A 224 27.11 -15.83 -17.87
C GLU A 224 27.07 -15.40 -16.40
N GLN A 225 26.66 -14.16 -16.13
CA GLN A 225 26.54 -13.67 -14.76
C GLN A 225 25.37 -14.32 -14.02
N GLN A 226 24.28 -14.62 -14.72
CA GLN A 226 23.16 -15.39 -14.16
C GLN A 226 23.59 -16.78 -13.71
N GLU A 227 24.35 -17.50 -14.55
CA GLU A 227 24.86 -18.84 -14.23
C GLU A 227 25.79 -18.82 -13.02
N LEU A 228 26.66 -17.80 -12.92
CA LEU A 228 27.53 -17.63 -11.77
C LEU A 228 26.75 -17.42 -10.47
N LEU A 229 25.73 -16.55 -10.50
CA LEU A 229 24.88 -16.32 -9.33
C LEU A 229 24.09 -17.57 -8.94
N LEU A 230 23.55 -18.29 -9.91
CA LEU A 230 22.85 -19.55 -9.66
C LEU A 230 23.74 -20.57 -8.97
N LYS A 231 25.00 -20.74 -9.44
CA LYS A 231 25.98 -21.63 -8.80
C LYS A 231 26.26 -21.19 -7.34
N ARG A 232 26.39 -19.90 -7.09
CA ARG A 232 26.57 -19.39 -5.72
C ARG A 232 25.35 -19.67 -4.82
N GLN A 233 24.14 -19.47 -5.33
CA GLN A 233 22.91 -19.79 -4.61
C GLN A 233 22.79 -21.28 -4.30
N GLN A 234 23.09 -22.15 -5.26
CA GLN A 234 23.08 -23.60 -5.06
C GLN A 234 24.11 -24.05 -4.04
N ALA A 235 25.32 -23.48 -4.08
CA ALA A 235 26.36 -23.78 -3.08
C ALA A 235 25.95 -23.34 -1.67
N TRP A 236 25.38 -22.15 -1.55
CA TRP A 236 24.86 -21.63 -0.29
C TRP A 236 23.70 -22.49 0.25
N GLN A 237 22.74 -22.87 -0.61
CA GLN A 237 21.61 -23.73 -0.24
C GLN A 237 22.11 -25.08 0.27
N LYS A 238 23.04 -25.71 -0.43
CA LYS A 238 23.64 -26.99 -0.02
C LYS A 238 24.29 -26.89 1.36
N GLN A 239 25.01 -25.82 1.65
CA GLN A 239 25.62 -25.60 2.98
C GLN A 239 24.56 -25.41 4.07
N THR A 240 23.50 -24.65 3.76
CA THR A 240 22.36 -24.41 4.66
C THR A 240 21.67 -25.73 4.99
N ASP A 241 21.36 -26.54 3.99
CA ASP A 241 20.70 -27.85 4.17
C ASP A 241 21.56 -28.78 5.03
N GLN A 242 22.86 -28.85 4.78
CA GLN A 242 23.78 -29.68 5.57
C GLN A 242 23.85 -29.26 7.05
N LEU A 243 23.83 -27.93 7.34
CA LEU A 243 23.82 -27.43 8.72
C LEU A 243 22.47 -27.71 9.38
N THR A 244 21.38 -27.54 8.65
CA THR A 244 20.02 -27.82 9.13
C THR A 244 19.84 -29.29 9.46
N GLU A 245 20.28 -30.20 8.59
CA GLU A 245 20.25 -31.64 8.82
C GLU A 245 21.01 -32.02 10.11
N LYS A 246 22.21 -31.43 10.34
CA LYS A 246 22.97 -31.69 11.56
C LYS A 246 22.27 -31.19 12.83
N ILE A 247 21.61 -30.01 12.75
CA ILE A 247 20.81 -29.48 13.86
C ILE A 247 19.62 -30.38 14.13
N THR A 248 18.87 -30.75 13.09
CA THR A 248 17.71 -31.64 13.17
C THR A 248 18.09 -33.01 13.75
N ALA A 249 19.21 -33.59 13.32
CA ALA A 249 19.68 -34.85 13.87
C ALA A 249 19.99 -34.78 15.39
N LEU A 250 20.53 -33.65 15.88
CA LEU A 250 20.73 -33.43 17.31
C LEU A 250 19.38 -33.27 18.04
N GLU A 251 18.46 -32.51 17.46
CA GLU A 251 17.12 -32.32 18.04
C GLU A 251 16.34 -33.65 18.11
N GLU A 252 16.38 -34.48 17.05
CA GLU A 252 15.77 -35.82 17.01
C GLU A 252 16.39 -36.79 18.02
N LYS A 253 17.71 -36.75 18.19
CA LYS A 253 18.40 -37.55 19.20
C LYS A 253 17.83 -37.29 20.58
N HIS A 254 17.70 -36.02 20.97
CA HIS A 254 17.16 -35.60 22.28
C HIS A 254 15.64 -35.81 22.38
N LEU A 255 14.90 -35.59 21.31
CA LEU A 255 13.49 -35.89 21.22
C LEU A 255 13.21 -37.39 21.54
N ASN A 256 13.99 -38.29 20.89
CA ASN A 256 13.89 -39.72 21.11
C ASN A 256 14.29 -40.13 22.56
N GLN A 257 15.26 -39.46 23.16
CA GLN A 257 15.66 -39.69 24.54
C GLN A 257 14.54 -39.30 25.53
N ILE A 258 13.92 -38.12 25.32
CA ILE A 258 12.81 -37.64 26.13
C ILE A 258 11.60 -38.57 25.99
N SER A 259 11.24 -38.94 24.76
CA SER A 259 10.11 -39.83 24.48
C SER A 259 10.27 -41.18 25.17
N LYS A 260 11.48 -41.77 25.18
CA LYS A 260 11.79 -43.02 25.89
C LYS A 260 11.73 -42.86 27.41
N ALA A 261 12.14 -41.72 27.95
CA ALA A 261 12.18 -41.46 29.39
C ALA A 261 10.82 -41.10 29.99
N THR A 262 9.96 -40.41 29.21
CA THR A 262 8.69 -39.85 29.71
C THR A 262 7.44 -40.54 29.17
N GLY A 263 7.56 -41.41 28.16
CA GLY A 263 6.44 -42.01 27.43
C GLY A 263 5.65 -41.02 26.54
N GLN A 264 6.08 -39.78 26.43
CA GLN A 264 5.46 -38.77 25.55
C GLN A 264 5.88 -38.96 24.09
N ALA A 265 4.91 -39.16 23.19
CA ALA A 265 5.20 -39.35 21.76
C ALA A 265 5.76 -38.08 21.07
N ASN A 266 5.37 -36.89 21.55
CA ASN A 266 5.82 -35.59 20.95
C ASN A 266 6.17 -34.58 22.08
N PRO A 267 7.42 -34.60 22.60
CA PRO A 267 7.89 -33.58 23.54
C PRO A 267 7.91 -32.19 22.91
N SER A 268 7.68 -31.15 23.73
CA SER A 268 7.75 -29.75 23.22
C SER A 268 9.15 -29.38 22.81
N ALA A 269 9.28 -28.43 21.84
CA ALA A 269 10.56 -27.90 21.39
C ALA A 269 11.41 -27.32 22.54
N GLU A 270 10.76 -26.75 23.57
CA GLU A 270 11.43 -26.26 24.77
C GLU A 270 12.02 -27.40 25.62
N ALA A 271 11.33 -28.54 25.71
CA ALA A 271 11.84 -29.70 26.42
C ALA A 271 13.05 -30.29 25.72
N VAL A 272 13.02 -30.35 24.38
CA VAL A 272 14.16 -30.77 23.53
C VAL A 272 15.34 -29.81 23.72
N SER A 273 15.12 -28.51 23.61
CA SER A 273 16.15 -27.48 23.83
C SER A 273 16.78 -27.59 25.23
N ARG A 274 15.97 -27.73 26.29
CA ARG A 274 16.47 -27.91 27.65
C ARG A 274 17.29 -29.22 27.82
N SER A 275 16.90 -30.27 27.12
CA SER A 275 17.64 -31.54 27.12
C SER A 275 19.00 -31.42 26.46
N ILE A 276 19.07 -30.71 25.30
CA ILE A 276 20.33 -30.43 24.60
C ILE A 276 21.27 -29.63 25.51
N HIS A 277 20.77 -28.59 26.20
CA HIS A 277 21.57 -27.74 27.10
C HIS A 277 22.05 -28.43 28.37
N LYS A 278 21.46 -29.57 28.76
CA LYS A 278 21.95 -30.38 29.86
C LYS A 278 23.14 -31.29 29.49
N SER A 279 23.36 -31.55 28.22
CA SER A 279 24.51 -32.31 27.73
C SER A 279 25.62 -31.31 27.33
N SER A 280 26.75 -31.33 28.00
CA SER A 280 27.85 -30.38 27.76
C SER A 280 28.33 -30.37 26.32
N ASP A 281 28.51 -31.54 25.73
CA ASP A 281 29.05 -31.69 24.36
C ASP A 281 28.00 -31.36 23.29
N ASP A 282 26.77 -31.84 23.44
CA ASP A 282 25.67 -31.54 22.50
C ASP A 282 25.28 -30.05 22.57
N ALA A 283 25.34 -29.42 23.75
CA ALA A 283 25.08 -27.97 23.89
C ALA A 283 26.12 -27.12 23.16
N VAL A 284 27.40 -27.47 23.29
CA VAL A 284 28.48 -26.78 22.58
C VAL A 284 28.33 -26.96 21.07
N GLN A 285 28.08 -28.17 20.61
CA GLN A 285 27.86 -28.49 19.20
C GLN A 285 26.64 -27.77 18.63
N TYR A 286 25.52 -27.79 19.33
CA TYR A 286 24.27 -27.13 18.92
C TYR A 286 24.46 -25.62 18.79
N LYS A 287 25.06 -24.98 19.78
CA LYS A 287 25.36 -23.54 19.74
C LYS A 287 26.30 -23.18 18.60
N ARG A 288 27.32 -24.02 18.32
CA ARG A 288 28.24 -23.84 17.19
C ARG A 288 27.51 -23.92 15.85
N LEU A 289 26.67 -24.95 15.65
CA LEU A 289 25.90 -25.14 14.42
C LEU A 289 24.90 -24.00 14.21
N GLN A 290 24.21 -23.56 15.26
CA GLN A 290 23.32 -22.40 15.19
C GLN A 290 24.09 -21.11 14.83
N GLY A 291 25.26 -20.89 15.41
CA GLY A 291 26.13 -19.75 15.06
C GLY A 291 26.57 -19.79 13.59
N GLN A 292 26.95 -20.96 13.09
CA GLN A 292 27.31 -21.15 11.67
C GLN A 292 26.11 -20.91 10.75
N LEU A 293 24.93 -21.39 11.10
CA LEU A 293 23.71 -21.15 10.34
C LEU A 293 23.33 -19.67 10.32
N GLN A 294 23.46 -18.97 11.46
CA GLN A 294 23.23 -17.53 11.52
C GLN A 294 24.23 -16.74 10.68
N GLN A 295 25.52 -17.14 10.69
CA GLN A 295 26.51 -16.50 9.85
C GLN A 295 26.19 -16.74 8.36
N LEU A 296 25.89 -17.99 7.97
CA LEU A 296 25.55 -18.35 6.61
C LEU A 296 24.27 -17.60 6.13
N ALA A 297 23.30 -17.39 7.01
CA ALA A 297 22.10 -16.60 6.69
C ALA A 297 22.43 -15.13 6.37
N ARG A 298 23.47 -14.55 6.99
CA ARG A 298 23.95 -13.19 6.66
C ARG A 298 24.67 -13.14 5.31
N GLU A 299 25.23 -14.25 4.87
CA GLU A 299 25.97 -14.40 3.61
C GLU A 299 25.06 -14.87 2.46
N GLN A 300 23.73 -14.93 2.67
CA GLN A 300 22.79 -15.36 1.64
C GLN A 300 22.95 -14.56 0.36
N PRO A 301 23.27 -15.21 -0.78
CA PRO A 301 23.38 -14.52 -2.05
C PRO A 301 22.05 -13.90 -2.44
N ALA A 302 22.07 -12.62 -2.83
CA ALA A 302 20.89 -11.98 -3.37
C ALA A 302 20.37 -12.74 -4.61
N PRO A 303 19.05 -12.86 -4.81
CA PRO A 303 18.49 -13.45 -6.00
C PRO A 303 18.95 -12.69 -7.25
N ALA A 304 19.16 -13.42 -8.35
CA ALA A 304 19.53 -12.79 -9.62
C ALA A 304 18.49 -11.73 -9.99
N PRO A 305 18.92 -10.48 -10.29
CA PRO A 305 18.00 -9.43 -10.60
C PRO A 305 17.19 -9.75 -11.85
N ALA A 306 15.86 -9.69 -11.73
CA ALA A 306 14.92 -9.94 -12.81
C ALA A 306 13.73 -9.01 -12.73
N ILE A 307 13.01 -8.87 -13.83
CA ILE A 307 11.69 -8.22 -13.88
C ILE A 307 10.63 -9.31 -13.68
N MET A 308 9.74 -9.09 -12.72
CA MET A 308 8.53 -9.90 -12.54
C MET A 308 7.50 -9.47 -13.58
N ALA A 309 7.46 -10.13 -14.73
CA ALA A 309 6.62 -9.80 -15.86
C ALA A 309 5.71 -10.97 -16.26
N VAL A 310 4.94 -10.79 -17.32
CA VAL A 310 4.26 -11.86 -18.06
C VAL A 310 4.70 -11.87 -19.52
N ALA A 311 4.48 -13.01 -20.18
CA ALA A 311 4.69 -13.19 -21.60
C ALA A 311 3.66 -14.16 -22.16
N ASP A 312 3.47 -14.21 -23.48
CA ASP A 312 2.69 -15.25 -24.12
C ASP A 312 3.58 -16.47 -24.40
N GLN A 313 3.18 -17.64 -23.93
CA GLN A 313 3.99 -18.85 -24.03
C GLN A 313 3.73 -19.64 -25.34
N LYS A 314 2.50 -19.57 -25.87
CA LYS A 314 2.08 -20.40 -27.01
C LYS A 314 1.45 -19.55 -28.09
N HIS A 315 1.81 -19.87 -29.33
CA HIS A 315 1.14 -19.32 -30.51
C HIS A 315 0.81 -20.48 -31.47
N PRO A 316 -0.45 -20.67 -31.86
CA PRO A 316 -1.63 -19.90 -31.49
C PRO A 316 -1.98 -20.04 -30.00
N ALA A 317 -2.63 -19.00 -29.45
CA ALA A 317 -3.08 -19.01 -28.07
C ALA A 317 -4.02 -20.19 -27.79
N PRO A 318 -3.92 -20.83 -26.60
CA PRO A 318 -4.80 -21.94 -26.24
C PRO A 318 -6.28 -21.57 -26.36
N ALA A 319 -7.12 -22.56 -26.69
CA ALA A 319 -8.56 -22.40 -26.67
C ALA A 319 -9.07 -22.15 -25.25
N THR A 320 -10.06 -21.30 -25.13
CA THR A 320 -10.79 -21.04 -23.87
C THR A 320 -12.16 -21.69 -24.00
N TYR A 321 -12.63 -22.29 -22.92
CA TYR A 321 -13.94 -22.92 -22.84
C TYR A 321 -14.76 -22.28 -21.74
N LEU A 322 -16.05 -22.19 -21.92
CA LEU A 322 -16.98 -21.92 -20.83
C LEU A 322 -16.94 -23.12 -19.88
N LEU A 323 -16.63 -22.90 -18.61
CA LEU A 323 -16.51 -23.96 -17.61
C LEU A 323 -17.82 -24.06 -16.81
N GLN A 324 -18.46 -25.23 -16.86
CA GLN A 324 -19.67 -25.45 -16.06
C GLN A 324 -19.33 -25.36 -14.58
N ARG A 325 -20.04 -24.50 -13.86
CA ARG A 325 -19.77 -24.19 -12.44
C ARG A 325 -18.32 -23.76 -12.13
N GLY A 326 -17.61 -23.24 -13.13
CA GLY A 326 -16.22 -22.80 -12.97
C GLY A 326 -15.17 -23.93 -12.87
N GLU A 327 -15.56 -25.19 -13.11
CA GLU A 327 -14.68 -26.35 -12.94
C GLU A 327 -13.96 -26.70 -14.26
N PRO A 328 -12.59 -26.74 -14.26
CA PRO A 328 -11.78 -27.00 -15.44
C PRO A 328 -12.04 -28.34 -16.13
N GLY A 329 -12.48 -29.34 -15.38
CA GLY A 329 -12.83 -30.66 -15.90
C GLY A 329 -14.16 -30.71 -16.68
N HIS A 330 -14.99 -29.66 -16.57
CA HIS A 330 -16.33 -29.64 -17.19
C HIS A 330 -16.40 -28.54 -18.26
N GLN A 331 -15.70 -28.77 -19.38
CA GLN A 331 -15.64 -27.86 -20.51
C GLN A 331 -16.94 -27.87 -21.32
N GLY A 332 -17.50 -26.69 -21.54
CA GLY A 332 -18.63 -26.46 -22.45
C GLY A 332 -18.16 -25.96 -23.82
N VAL A 333 -18.85 -24.96 -24.35
CA VAL A 333 -18.57 -24.39 -25.67
C VAL A 333 -17.21 -23.65 -25.68
N SER A 334 -16.53 -23.70 -26.82
CA SER A 334 -15.31 -22.89 -27.03
C SER A 334 -15.65 -21.41 -27.15
N VAL A 335 -14.85 -20.56 -26.51
CA VAL A 335 -15.09 -19.13 -26.40
C VAL A 335 -13.93 -18.34 -27.02
N LYS A 336 -14.24 -17.34 -27.84
CA LYS A 336 -13.26 -16.39 -28.41
C LYS A 336 -13.21 -15.11 -27.58
N PRO A 337 -12.07 -14.37 -27.59
CA PRO A 337 -11.99 -13.06 -26.95
C PRO A 337 -13.13 -12.13 -27.37
N GLY A 338 -13.73 -11.46 -26.41
CA GLY A 338 -14.84 -10.54 -26.63
C GLY A 338 -15.06 -9.64 -25.43
N PHE A 339 -15.62 -8.48 -25.67
CA PHE A 339 -15.95 -7.52 -24.62
C PHE A 339 -17.34 -7.84 -24.04
N PRO A 340 -17.57 -7.59 -22.74
CA PRO A 340 -18.87 -7.79 -22.11
C PRO A 340 -19.97 -6.98 -22.82
N LYS A 341 -21.11 -7.61 -23.09
CA LYS A 341 -22.21 -6.97 -23.81
C LYS A 341 -22.75 -5.72 -23.09
N LEU A 342 -22.81 -5.76 -21.77
CA LEU A 342 -23.24 -4.63 -20.92
C LEU A 342 -22.43 -3.36 -21.18
N LEU A 343 -21.16 -3.49 -21.52
CA LEU A 343 -20.21 -2.38 -21.68
C LEU A 343 -19.98 -1.99 -23.15
N GLN A 344 -20.74 -2.55 -24.08
CA GLN A 344 -20.68 -2.17 -25.49
C GLN A 344 -21.61 -0.98 -25.76
N THR A 345 -21.05 0.07 -26.34
CA THR A 345 -21.83 1.23 -26.81
C THR A 345 -22.18 1.06 -28.30
N SER A 346 -23.17 1.78 -28.79
CA SER A 346 -23.56 1.76 -30.22
C SER A 346 -22.41 2.09 -31.18
N ASN A 347 -21.43 2.84 -30.69
CA ASN A 347 -20.26 3.29 -31.47
C ASN A 347 -19.01 2.40 -31.23
N SER A 348 -19.05 1.48 -30.26
CA SER A 348 -17.90 0.62 -29.99
C SER A 348 -17.89 -0.60 -30.91
N SER A 349 -16.70 -0.97 -31.41
CA SER A 349 -16.54 -2.22 -32.17
C SER A 349 -16.84 -3.41 -31.25
N ALA A 350 -17.92 -4.15 -31.53
CA ALA A 350 -18.31 -5.35 -30.77
C ALA A 350 -17.25 -6.47 -30.80
N LYS A 351 -16.31 -6.42 -31.74
CA LYS A 351 -15.26 -7.44 -31.92
C LYS A 351 -13.87 -6.88 -31.60
N PRO A 352 -13.08 -7.57 -30.77
CA PRO A 352 -11.71 -7.17 -30.50
C PRO A 352 -10.85 -7.18 -31.76
N ARG A 353 -10.10 -6.10 -31.99
CA ARG A 353 -9.08 -6.04 -33.05
C ARG A 353 -7.79 -6.65 -32.55
N ILE A 354 -7.63 -7.94 -32.78
CA ILE A 354 -6.46 -8.71 -32.32
C ILE A 354 -5.43 -8.77 -33.45
N THR A 355 -4.23 -8.28 -33.19
CA THR A 355 -3.10 -8.31 -34.12
C THR A 355 -1.95 -9.10 -33.50
N PRO A 356 -1.78 -10.37 -33.83
CA PRO A 356 -0.66 -11.17 -33.35
C PRO A 356 0.68 -10.65 -33.87
N ARG A 357 1.74 -10.80 -33.07
CA ARG A 357 3.12 -10.55 -33.50
C ARG A 357 3.81 -11.90 -33.68
N PRO A 358 4.27 -12.25 -34.90
CA PRO A 358 4.95 -13.52 -35.18
C PRO A 358 6.35 -13.58 -34.54
N VAL A 359 6.90 -14.78 -34.42
CA VAL A 359 8.17 -15.13 -33.74
C VAL A 359 9.44 -14.63 -34.48
N ASN A 360 9.33 -13.94 -35.58
CA ASN A 360 10.42 -13.75 -36.57
C ASN A 360 11.46 -12.65 -36.26
N THR A 361 11.51 -12.12 -35.04
CA THR A 361 12.58 -11.18 -34.68
C THR A 361 13.36 -11.72 -33.48
N LEU A 362 14.68 -11.78 -33.62
CA LEU A 362 15.65 -12.20 -32.60
C LEU A 362 15.53 -11.44 -31.27
N GLU A 363 14.72 -10.38 -31.21
CA GLU A 363 14.63 -9.42 -30.10
C GLU A 363 13.27 -9.40 -29.39
N SER A 364 12.24 -10.12 -29.83
CA SER A 364 10.91 -10.06 -29.20
C SER A 364 10.24 -11.42 -29.05
N ASN A 365 9.70 -11.67 -27.86
CA ASN A 365 8.84 -12.81 -27.61
C ASN A 365 7.58 -12.79 -28.51
N PRO A 366 7.07 -13.96 -28.95
CA PRO A 366 5.81 -14.02 -29.67
C PRO A 366 4.68 -13.43 -28.82
N SER A 367 3.71 -12.79 -29.48
CA SER A 367 2.53 -12.24 -28.81
C SER A 367 1.27 -12.62 -29.56
N SER A 368 0.25 -13.02 -28.80
CA SER A 368 -1.09 -13.27 -29.37
C SER A 368 -1.81 -11.98 -29.75
N GLY A 369 -1.37 -10.80 -29.27
CA GLY A 369 -2.04 -9.51 -29.45
C GLY A 369 -3.35 -9.37 -28.70
N ARG A 370 -3.71 -10.34 -27.87
CA ARG A 370 -4.99 -10.39 -27.16
C ARG A 370 -5.06 -9.34 -26.07
N ARG A 371 -4.07 -9.28 -25.17
CA ARG A 371 -4.03 -8.27 -24.09
C ARG A 371 -3.94 -6.86 -24.64
N ALA A 372 -3.21 -6.66 -25.75
CA ALA A 372 -3.16 -5.36 -26.43
C ALA A 372 -4.53 -4.89 -26.90
N ALA A 373 -5.39 -5.80 -27.42
CA ALA A 373 -6.76 -5.48 -27.81
C ALA A 373 -7.62 -5.12 -26.59
N LEU A 374 -7.48 -5.84 -25.46
CA LEU A 374 -8.18 -5.53 -24.21
C LEU A 374 -7.73 -4.17 -23.67
N ALA A 375 -6.42 -3.91 -23.64
CA ALA A 375 -5.87 -2.66 -23.12
C ALA A 375 -6.38 -1.43 -23.89
N ARG A 376 -6.39 -1.50 -25.22
CA ARG A 376 -6.93 -0.42 -26.07
C ARG A 376 -8.42 -0.18 -25.86
N TRP A 377 -9.19 -1.25 -25.61
CA TRP A 377 -10.61 -1.12 -25.30
C TRP A 377 -10.84 -0.41 -23.97
N LEU A 378 -10.07 -0.76 -22.93
CA LEU A 378 -10.17 -0.13 -21.61
C LEU A 378 -9.92 1.39 -21.63
N VAL A 379 -9.05 1.87 -22.52
CA VAL A 379 -8.71 3.29 -22.63
C VAL A 379 -9.42 4.01 -23.78
N SER A 380 -10.36 3.34 -24.46
CA SER A 380 -11.18 3.97 -25.48
C SER A 380 -12.00 5.13 -24.89
N LYS A 381 -12.12 6.23 -25.63
CA LYS A 381 -12.91 7.40 -25.21
C LYS A 381 -14.39 7.05 -24.99
N GLU A 382 -14.88 6.08 -25.73
CA GLU A 382 -16.25 5.60 -25.62
C GLU A 382 -16.46 4.57 -24.50
N HIS A 383 -15.39 4.17 -23.78
CA HIS A 383 -15.51 3.20 -22.69
C HIS A 383 -16.28 3.80 -21.50
N PRO A 384 -17.40 3.18 -21.07
CA PRO A 384 -18.33 3.84 -20.15
C PRO A 384 -17.81 3.93 -18.71
N LEU A 385 -16.85 3.12 -18.30
CA LEU A 385 -16.48 2.98 -16.89
C LEU A 385 -15.06 3.43 -16.55
N THR A 386 -14.05 3.11 -17.35
CA THR A 386 -12.64 3.26 -16.91
C THR A 386 -12.31 4.66 -16.40
N ALA A 387 -12.63 5.71 -17.15
CA ALA A 387 -12.37 7.09 -16.73
C ALA A 387 -13.16 7.45 -15.46
N ARG A 388 -14.46 7.08 -15.39
CA ARG A 388 -15.31 7.32 -14.21
C ARG A 388 -14.75 6.65 -12.96
N VAL A 389 -14.29 5.40 -13.07
CA VAL A 389 -13.69 4.65 -11.95
C VAL A 389 -12.43 5.33 -11.43
N PHE A 390 -11.57 5.83 -12.34
CA PHE A 390 -10.35 6.54 -11.94
C PHE A 390 -10.64 7.86 -11.24
N VAL A 391 -11.47 8.72 -11.81
CA VAL A 391 -11.77 10.02 -11.21
C VAL A 391 -12.57 9.88 -9.91
N ASN A 392 -13.43 8.86 -9.79
CA ASN A 392 -14.16 8.54 -8.57
C ASN A 392 -13.21 8.19 -7.42
N ARG A 393 -12.13 7.41 -7.69
CA ARG A 393 -11.10 7.09 -6.71
C ARG A 393 -10.25 8.31 -6.35
N ILE A 394 -9.85 9.14 -7.32
CA ILE A 394 -9.13 10.39 -7.05
C ILE A 394 -9.96 11.28 -6.13
N TRP A 395 -11.24 11.47 -6.46
CA TRP A 395 -12.19 12.22 -5.61
C TRP A 395 -12.28 11.66 -4.19
N GLN A 396 -12.46 10.35 -4.07
CA GLN A 396 -12.54 9.66 -2.77
C GLN A 396 -11.34 9.96 -1.86
N HIS A 397 -10.13 9.95 -2.41
CA HIS A 397 -8.94 10.17 -1.61
C HIS A 397 -8.80 11.62 -1.13
N HIS A 398 -9.31 12.59 -1.88
CA HIS A 398 -9.38 13.99 -1.44
C HIS A 398 -10.49 14.23 -0.42
N PHE A 399 -11.69 13.73 -0.67
CA PHE A 399 -12.86 14.01 0.19
C PHE A 399 -13.14 12.94 1.25
N GLY A 400 -12.52 11.77 1.17
CA GLY A 400 -12.76 10.65 2.10
C GLY A 400 -14.07 9.89 1.83
N ALA A 401 -14.90 10.39 0.91
CA ALA A 401 -16.09 9.76 0.34
C ALA A 401 -16.02 9.88 -1.18
N ALA A 402 -16.43 8.83 -1.88
CA ALA A 402 -16.48 8.81 -3.34
C ALA A 402 -17.85 9.27 -3.85
N ILE A 403 -17.93 9.73 -5.10
CA ILE A 403 -19.17 10.09 -5.77
C ILE A 403 -20.06 8.83 -5.94
N VAL A 404 -19.45 7.69 -6.34
CA VAL A 404 -20.03 6.36 -6.21
C VAL A 404 -19.37 5.71 -4.99
N ALA A 405 -20.09 5.55 -3.89
CA ALA A 405 -19.55 5.14 -2.58
C ALA A 405 -18.96 3.71 -2.57
N THR A 406 -19.22 2.91 -3.60
CA THR A 406 -18.70 1.56 -3.85
C THR A 406 -17.68 1.58 -5.01
N PRO A 407 -16.43 2.03 -4.82
CA PRO A 407 -15.50 2.32 -5.92
C PRO A 407 -15.01 1.08 -6.71
N ASN A 408 -15.30 -0.13 -6.23
CA ASN A 408 -15.07 -1.39 -6.94
C ASN A 408 -16.38 -2.05 -7.40
N ASP A 409 -17.52 -1.37 -7.24
CA ASP A 409 -18.82 -1.87 -7.67
C ASP A 409 -19.70 -0.71 -8.17
N PHE A 410 -19.68 -0.52 -9.50
CA PHE A 410 -20.54 0.38 -10.27
C PHE A 410 -21.74 -0.36 -10.87
N GLY A 411 -21.90 -1.64 -10.49
CA GLY A 411 -23.01 -2.50 -10.93
C GLY A 411 -24.29 -2.22 -10.16
N ALA A 412 -25.30 -3.09 -10.41
CA ALA A 412 -26.64 -2.95 -9.84
C ALA A 412 -26.69 -3.00 -8.30
N MET A 413 -25.71 -3.63 -7.65
CA MET A 413 -25.59 -3.70 -6.19
C MET A 413 -24.71 -2.60 -5.62
N GLY A 414 -24.04 -1.83 -6.46
CA GLY A 414 -23.27 -0.67 -6.07
C GLY A 414 -24.15 0.50 -5.66
N SER A 415 -23.55 1.49 -5.04
CA SER A 415 -24.23 2.75 -4.69
C SER A 415 -24.47 3.57 -5.94
N ALA A 416 -25.64 4.22 -6.03
CA ALA A 416 -25.87 5.25 -7.04
C ALA A 416 -24.87 6.39 -6.86
N ALA A 417 -24.53 7.08 -7.94
CA ALA A 417 -23.70 8.28 -7.86
C ALA A 417 -24.48 9.41 -7.16
N SER A 418 -23.87 10.03 -6.14
CA SER A 418 -24.47 11.22 -5.47
C SER A 418 -24.60 12.40 -6.44
N HIS A 419 -23.66 12.54 -7.37
CA HIS A 419 -23.58 13.62 -8.36
C HIS A 419 -23.31 13.04 -9.77
N PRO A 420 -24.28 12.43 -10.45
CA PRO A 420 -24.05 11.69 -11.69
C PRO A 420 -23.52 12.58 -12.84
N GLN A 421 -24.11 13.75 -13.06
CA GLN A 421 -23.65 14.69 -14.09
C GLN A 421 -22.24 15.22 -13.83
N PHE A 422 -21.92 15.44 -12.56
CA PHE A 422 -20.59 15.84 -12.15
C PHE A 422 -19.55 14.72 -12.41
N LEU A 423 -19.87 13.46 -12.11
CA LEU A 423 -18.99 12.34 -12.39
C LEU A 423 -18.73 12.20 -13.89
N ASP A 424 -19.73 12.38 -14.73
CA ASP A 424 -19.62 12.31 -16.18
C ASP A 424 -18.73 13.44 -16.72
N TRP A 425 -18.95 14.67 -16.24
CA TRP A 425 -18.12 15.81 -16.60
C TRP A 425 -16.68 15.62 -16.18
N LEU A 426 -16.44 15.18 -14.93
CA LEU A 426 -15.09 14.97 -14.41
C LEU A 426 -14.34 13.87 -15.17
N ALA A 427 -15.04 12.81 -15.61
CA ALA A 427 -14.47 11.76 -16.45
C ALA A 427 -14.13 12.28 -17.85
N SER A 428 -14.96 13.15 -18.45
CA SER A 428 -14.67 13.80 -19.72
C SER A 428 -13.48 14.73 -19.62
N GLU A 429 -13.41 15.58 -18.59
CA GLU A 429 -12.28 16.46 -18.29
C GLU A 429 -10.97 15.68 -18.13
N PHE A 430 -11.03 14.52 -17.48
CA PHE A 430 -9.87 13.64 -17.32
C PHE A 430 -9.37 13.09 -18.66
N ILE A 431 -10.27 12.67 -19.54
CA ILE A 431 -9.92 12.19 -20.89
C ILE A 431 -9.32 13.35 -21.72
N ASP A 432 -9.97 14.51 -21.72
CA ASP A 432 -9.61 15.66 -22.55
C ASP A 432 -8.30 16.33 -22.08
N SER A 433 -7.98 16.25 -20.80
CA SER A 433 -6.68 16.67 -20.25
C SER A 433 -5.54 15.67 -20.53
N GLY A 434 -5.76 14.64 -21.37
CA GLY A 434 -4.77 13.61 -21.69
C GLY A 434 -4.57 12.56 -20.58
N TRP A 435 -5.61 12.32 -19.79
CA TRP A 435 -5.59 11.37 -18.66
C TRP A 435 -4.57 11.76 -17.57
N SER A 436 -4.40 13.06 -17.32
CA SER A 436 -3.51 13.58 -16.29
C SER A 436 -4.17 13.53 -14.92
N ALA A 437 -3.61 12.73 -14.01
CA ALA A 437 -4.07 12.67 -12.63
C ALA A 437 -3.77 13.99 -11.89
N LYS A 438 -2.59 14.59 -12.11
CA LYS A 438 -2.22 15.85 -11.45
C LYS A 438 -3.11 17.01 -11.90
N HIS A 439 -3.57 17.01 -13.17
CA HIS A 439 -4.53 18.00 -13.65
C HIS A 439 -5.85 17.94 -12.84
N ILE A 440 -6.44 16.74 -12.72
CA ILE A 440 -7.69 16.56 -11.96
C ILE A 440 -7.50 16.92 -10.49
N GLN A 441 -6.39 16.56 -9.88
CA GLN A 441 -6.10 16.89 -8.48
C GLN A 441 -5.93 18.39 -8.27
N ARG A 442 -5.24 19.07 -9.18
CA ARG A 442 -5.11 20.52 -9.16
C ARG A 442 -6.49 21.19 -9.23
N LEU A 443 -7.33 20.72 -10.17
CA LEU A 443 -8.69 21.23 -10.35
C LEU A 443 -9.53 21.04 -9.09
N ILE A 444 -9.48 19.86 -8.46
CA ILE A 444 -10.16 19.57 -7.20
C ILE A 444 -9.66 20.49 -6.10
N MET A 445 -8.35 20.59 -5.89
CA MET A 445 -7.79 21.33 -4.76
C MET A 445 -7.97 22.83 -4.88
N GLN A 446 -8.07 23.36 -6.10
CA GLN A 446 -8.36 24.79 -6.36
C GLN A 446 -9.85 25.12 -6.26
N SER A 447 -10.76 24.13 -6.21
CA SER A 447 -12.19 24.39 -6.04
C SER A 447 -12.52 25.00 -4.67
N ALA A 448 -13.56 25.83 -4.61
CA ALA A 448 -14.13 26.31 -3.37
C ALA A 448 -14.63 25.14 -2.50
N THR A 449 -15.17 24.11 -3.13
CA THR A 449 -15.64 22.87 -2.48
C THR A 449 -14.54 22.21 -1.65
N TYR A 450 -13.33 22.05 -2.18
CA TYR A 450 -12.21 21.49 -1.41
C TYR A 450 -11.70 22.43 -0.32
N GLN A 451 -11.76 23.72 -0.56
CA GLN A 451 -11.26 24.75 0.36
C GLN A 451 -12.23 25.06 1.52
N GLN A 452 -13.41 24.48 1.53
CA GLN A 452 -14.38 24.65 2.61
C GLN A 452 -13.82 24.26 3.99
N SER A 453 -14.35 24.91 5.02
CA SER A 453 -14.18 24.50 6.40
C SER A 453 -14.85 23.14 6.67
N SER A 454 -14.32 22.38 7.63
CA SER A 454 -14.95 21.14 8.13
C SER A 454 -15.83 21.37 9.38
N LYS A 455 -16.13 22.63 9.72
CA LYS A 455 -17.02 22.96 10.84
C LYS A 455 -18.45 22.62 10.44
N PRO A 456 -19.22 21.95 11.32
CA PRO A 456 -20.62 21.68 11.05
C PRO A 456 -21.48 22.95 11.18
N SER A 457 -22.58 23.02 10.41
CA SER A 457 -23.68 23.95 10.58
C SER A 457 -24.93 23.19 11.01
N GLN A 458 -25.81 23.82 11.77
CA GLN A 458 -27.03 23.17 12.25
C GLN A 458 -27.94 22.73 11.07
N PRO A 459 -28.22 23.57 10.07
CA PRO A 459 -29.03 23.18 8.92
C PRO A 459 -28.41 22.00 8.14
N GLY A 460 -27.09 22.01 7.98
CA GLY A 460 -26.39 20.90 7.29
C GLY A 460 -26.50 19.56 8.02
N LEU A 461 -26.40 19.56 9.37
CA LEU A 461 -26.55 18.36 10.18
C LEU A 461 -28.00 17.81 10.17
N GLU A 462 -29.00 18.69 10.03
CA GLU A 462 -30.41 18.28 10.00
C GLU A 462 -30.83 17.72 8.64
N HIS A 463 -30.34 18.29 7.53
CA HIS A 463 -30.79 17.92 6.18
C HIS A 463 -29.88 16.89 5.49
N ASP A 464 -28.56 16.96 5.74
CA ASP A 464 -27.56 16.07 5.15
C ASP A 464 -26.46 15.75 6.18
N PRO A 465 -26.77 14.94 7.20
CA PRO A 465 -25.84 14.59 8.28
C PRO A 465 -24.58 13.89 7.77
N GLU A 466 -24.70 13.05 6.74
CA GLU A 466 -23.58 12.30 6.12
C GLU A 466 -22.74 13.15 5.16
N ASN A 467 -23.18 14.40 4.90
CA ASN A 467 -22.48 15.33 4.01
C ASN A 467 -22.31 14.81 2.56
N GLU A 468 -23.32 14.14 2.04
CA GLU A 468 -23.33 13.63 0.66
C GLU A 468 -23.33 14.77 -0.35
N LEU A 469 -24.01 15.90 -0.04
CA LEU A 469 -24.08 17.10 -0.87
C LEU A 469 -22.86 18.02 -0.73
N LEU A 470 -21.90 17.68 0.14
CA LEU A 470 -20.64 18.41 0.32
C LEU A 470 -20.80 19.86 0.77
N TRP A 471 -21.78 20.16 1.66
CA TRP A 471 -21.95 21.49 2.25
C TRP A 471 -20.78 21.91 3.18
N ARG A 472 -19.90 20.97 3.55
CA ARG A 472 -18.65 21.21 4.27
C ARG A 472 -17.57 20.26 3.78
N MET A 473 -16.31 20.51 4.14
CA MET A 473 -15.25 19.53 3.95
C MET A 473 -15.35 18.37 4.95
N ASN A 474 -15.16 17.14 4.50
CA ASN A 474 -15.13 15.96 5.34
C ASN A 474 -13.88 15.92 6.26
N ARG A 475 -14.03 15.34 7.44
CA ARG A 475 -12.89 14.99 8.30
C ARG A 475 -12.42 13.60 7.94
N LYS A 476 -11.09 13.45 7.78
CA LYS A 476 -10.46 12.18 7.46
C LYS A 476 -9.53 11.78 8.60
N ARG A 477 -9.53 10.48 8.96
CA ARG A 477 -8.52 9.89 9.83
C ARG A 477 -7.25 9.62 9.03
N LEU A 478 -6.08 9.76 9.66
CA LEU A 478 -4.81 9.34 9.07
C LEU A 478 -4.83 7.82 8.84
N GLU A 479 -4.28 7.40 7.74
CA GLU A 479 -4.05 5.99 7.43
C GLU A 479 -2.82 5.47 8.19
N ALA A 480 -2.73 4.16 8.40
CA ALA A 480 -1.69 3.53 9.19
C ALA A 480 -0.27 3.90 8.72
N GLU A 481 -0.06 3.93 7.41
CA GLU A 481 1.22 4.31 6.82
C GLU A 481 1.57 5.77 7.10
N SER A 482 0.60 6.68 6.89
CA SER A 482 0.78 8.11 7.17
C SER A 482 1.00 8.36 8.66
N LEU A 483 0.37 7.57 9.55
CA LEU A 483 0.60 7.67 11.00
C LEU A 483 2.05 7.31 11.34
N ARG A 484 2.56 6.16 10.88
CA ARG A 484 3.95 5.75 11.12
C ARG A 484 4.94 6.75 10.51
N ASP A 485 4.72 7.16 9.28
CA ASP A 485 5.63 8.08 8.58
C ASP A 485 5.61 9.48 9.21
N SER A 486 4.47 9.88 9.80
CA SER A 486 4.37 11.11 10.61
C SER A 486 5.22 11.03 11.88
N LEU A 487 5.18 9.91 12.61
CA LEU A 487 6.02 9.70 13.81
C LEU A 487 7.51 9.82 13.46
N LEU A 488 7.94 9.17 12.38
CA LEU A 488 9.32 9.24 11.90
C LEU A 488 9.71 10.67 11.51
N THR A 489 8.82 11.41 10.86
CA THR A 489 9.06 12.79 10.43
C THR A 489 9.14 13.75 11.61
N ILE A 490 8.18 13.68 12.53
CA ILE A 490 8.08 14.57 13.69
C ILE A 490 9.27 14.35 14.62
N SER A 491 9.68 13.12 14.85
CA SER A 491 10.88 12.78 15.64
C SER A 491 12.21 13.04 14.93
N GLY A 492 12.20 13.45 13.65
CA GLY A 492 13.40 13.71 12.86
C GLY A 492 14.14 12.46 12.39
N GLN A 493 13.51 11.29 12.47
CA GLN A 493 14.14 10.01 12.17
C GLN A 493 13.85 9.49 10.73
N LEU A 494 12.98 10.15 9.97
CA LEU A 494 12.58 9.66 8.66
C LEU A 494 13.76 9.56 7.70
N ASN A 495 14.08 8.34 7.26
CA ASN A 495 14.99 8.10 6.16
C ASN A 495 14.26 8.30 4.82
N GLN A 496 14.68 9.30 4.06
CA GLN A 496 14.07 9.70 2.79
C GLN A 496 14.50 8.84 1.59
N GLN A 497 15.32 7.81 1.80
CA GLN A 497 15.74 6.92 0.72
C GLN A 497 14.51 6.28 0.06
N SER A 498 14.36 6.47 -1.25
CA SER A 498 13.27 5.92 -2.05
C SER A 498 13.70 4.68 -2.84
N GLY A 499 12.70 3.85 -3.21
CA GLY A 499 12.89 2.70 -4.11
C GLY A 499 13.64 1.51 -3.49
N GLY A 500 13.78 0.44 -4.28
CA GLY A 500 14.52 -0.76 -3.89
C GLY A 500 13.69 -1.82 -3.16
N PRO A 501 14.31 -2.95 -2.78
CA PRO A 501 13.62 -4.08 -2.13
C PRO A 501 12.88 -3.70 -0.86
N GLY A 502 11.82 -4.43 -0.55
CA GLY A 502 11.06 -4.28 0.69
C GLY A 502 11.90 -4.55 1.93
N ILE A 503 11.80 -3.70 2.94
CA ILE A 503 12.59 -3.74 4.17
C ILE A 503 11.85 -4.55 5.23
N ARG A 504 12.44 -5.63 5.71
CA ARG A 504 11.89 -6.39 6.84
C ARG A 504 12.24 -5.69 8.14
N LEU A 505 11.19 -5.27 8.85
CA LEU A 505 11.32 -4.66 10.18
C LEU A 505 11.60 -5.74 11.24
N PRO A 506 12.21 -5.39 12.37
CA PRO A 506 12.23 -6.26 13.56
C PRO A 506 10.79 -6.62 13.97
N LEU A 507 10.56 -7.86 14.36
CA LEU A 507 9.32 -8.31 14.97
C LEU A 507 9.50 -8.32 16.49
N ASN A 508 8.42 -8.06 17.23
CA ASN A 508 8.45 -8.31 18.67
C ASN A 508 8.65 -9.82 18.96
N ALA A 509 9.11 -10.15 20.16
CA ALA A 509 9.49 -11.52 20.51
C ALA A 509 8.34 -12.53 20.34
N GLU A 510 7.12 -12.13 20.63
CA GLU A 510 5.93 -12.99 20.54
C GLU A 510 5.62 -13.34 19.07
N ILE A 511 5.62 -12.34 18.16
CA ILE A 511 5.38 -12.56 16.73
C ILE A 511 6.56 -13.31 16.11
N ALA A 512 7.80 -13.00 16.51
CA ALA A 512 8.99 -13.71 16.04
C ALA A 512 8.95 -15.20 16.40
N ALA A 513 8.42 -15.55 17.58
CA ALA A 513 8.26 -16.94 18.01
C ALA A 513 7.23 -17.73 17.18
N LEU A 514 6.26 -17.06 16.56
CA LEU A 514 5.26 -17.67 15.68
C LEU A 514 5.76 -17.87 14.24
N GLN A 515 6.91 -17.26 13.88
CA GLN A 515 7.46 -17.44 12.55
C GLN A 515 8.19 -18.78 12.44
N TYR A 516 8.04 -19.43 11.28
CA TYR A 516 8.89 -20.59 10.97
C TYR A 516 10.36 -20.15 10.99
N LYS A 517 11.21 -20.90 11.68
CA LYS A 517 12.62 -20.53 11.93
C LYS A 517 13.33 -20.15 10.64
N GLY A 518 13.96 -18.97 10.62
CA GLY A 518 14.74 -18.47 9.48
C GLY A 518 13.95 -17.80 8.35
N THR A 519 12.61 -17.77 8.40
CA THR A 519 11.80 -17.15 7.33
C THR A 519 11.71 -15.63 7.42
N TRP A 520 12.05 -15.04 8.59
CA TRP A 520 12.04 -13.59 8.79
C TRP A 520 13.36 -13.10 9.37
N THR A 521 14.19 -12.50 8.55
CA THR A 521 15.44 -11.85 8.97
C THR A 521 15.29 -10.35 8.78
N PRO A 522 15.30 -9.55 9.86
CA PRO A 522 15.28 -8.10 9.77
C PRO A 522 16.46 -7.57 8.96
N HIS A 523 16.30 -6.42 8.30
CA HIS A 523 17.39 -5.77 7.60
C HIS A 523 18.51 -5.42 8.61
N PRO A 524 19.80 -5.71 8.32
CA PRO A 524 20.88 -5.52 9.28
C PRO A 524 21.16 -4.03 9.61
N ASP A 525 20.96 -3.14 8.64
CA ASP A 525 21.11 -1.69 8.83
C ASP A 525 19.81 -1.12 9.42
N ARG A 526 19.90 -0.65 10.67
CA ARG A 526 18.79 -0.04 11.41
C ARG A 526 18.26 1.24 10.73
N ASN A 527 19.09 1.97 10.00
CA ASN A 527 18.64 3.16 9.29
C ASN A 527 17.63 2.83 8.19
N GLN A 528 17.67 1.62 7.62
CA GLN A 528 16.67 1.15 6.65
C GLN A 528 15.31 0.93 7.31
N HIS A 529 15.24 0.62 8.60
CA HIS A 529 13.96 0.47 9.31
C HIS A 529 13.19 1.80 9.45
N LEU A 530 13.87 2.93 9.24
CA LEU A 530 13.31 4.28 9.34
C LEU A 530 12.78 4.82 8.01
N ARG A 531 12.79 4.03 6.95
CA ARG A 531 12.22 4.41 5.66
C ARG A 531 10.69 4.48 5.72
N LYS A 532 10.10 5.21 4.76
CA LYS A 532 8.64 5.29 4.61
C LYS A 532 7.99 3.92 4.53
N THR A 533 6.80 3.83 5.05
CA THR A 533 6.04 2.57 5.21
C THR A 533 5.80 1.86 3.88
N ILE A 534 5.67 2.58 2.78
CA ILE A 534 5.52 1.99 1.44
C ILE A 534 6.71 1.09 1.03
N TYR A 535 7.87 1.26 1.67
CA TYR A 535 9.08 0.46 1.46
C TYR A 535 9.24 -0.68 2.48
N VAL A 536 8.34 -0.83 3.42
CA VAL A 536 8.33 -1.97 4.35
C VAL A 536 7.88 -3.21 3.60
N PHE A 537 8.57 -4.34 3.84
CA PHE A 537 8.21 -5.63 3.25
C PHE A 537 6.81 -6.06 3.69
N LEU A 538 5.91 -6.15 2.74
CA LEU A 538 4.51 -6.48 2.99
C LEU A 538 4.28 -7.99 2.77
N LYS A 539 4.29 -8.77 3.87
CA LYS A 539 3.95 -10.19 3.87
C LYS A 539 2.43 -10.36 4.00
N ARG A 540 1.81 -11.18 3.12
CA ARG A 540 0.33 -11.31 3.08
C ARG A 540 -0.24 -11.90 4.36
N ASN A 541 0.39 -12.95 4.87
CA ASN A 541 -0.11 -13.66 6.05
C ASN A 541 0.41 -13.07 7.37
N ASN A 542 1.35 -12.12 7.31
CA ASN A 542 1.95 -11.52 8.50
C ASN A 542 2.23 -10.04 8.28
N ARG A 543 1.19 -9.23 8.38
CA ARG A 543 1.30 -7.78 8.27
C ARG A 543 1.91 -7.18 9.54
N PRO A 544 2.65 -6.06 9.45
CA PRO A 544 3.09 -5.34 10.63
C PRO A 544 1.90 -5.00 11.55
N PRO A 545 1.97 -5.26 12.87
CA PRO A 545 0.84 -5.10 13.79
C PRO A 545 0.23 -3.70 13.80
N LEU A 546 1.05 -2.66 13.66
CA LEU A 546 0.56 -1.28 13.55
C LEU A 546 -0.37 -1.10 12.34
N LEU A 547 0.05 -1.62 11.18
CA LEU A 547 -0.76 -1.51 9.96
C LEU A 547 -2.08 -2.25 10.12
N GLU A 548 -2.06 -3.42 10.73
CA GLU A 548 -3.26 -4.21 10.99
C GLU A 548 -4.21 -3.51 11.98
N SER A 549 -3.68 -2.98 13.08
CA SER A 549 -4.46 -2.27 14.10
C SER A 549 -5.13 -1.00 13.57
N PHE A 550 -4.53 -0.35 12.57
CA PHE A 550 -5.05 0.89 11.97
C PHE A 550 -5.67 0.69 10.58
N ASP A 551 -6.28 -0.48 10.35
CA ASP A 551 -7.13 -0.80 9.19
C ASP A 551 -6.42 -0.76 7.82
N ALA A 552 -5.12 -1.05 7.76
CA ALA A 552 -4.48 -1.27 6.46
C ALA A 552 -5.13 -2.46 5.74
N PRO A 553 -5.29 -2.41 4.40
CA PRO A 553 -6.07 -3.41 3.68
C PRO A 553 -5.44 -4.81 3.73
N LYS A 554 -6.31 -5.82 3.66
CA LYS A 554 -5.87 -7.20 3.42
C LYS A 554 -5.47 -7.32 1.95
N THR A 555 -4.23 -7.70 1.70
CA THR A 555 -3.70 -7.79 0.33
C THR A 555 -4.15 -9.04 -0.43
N MET A 556 -5.10 -9.80 0.11
CA MET A 556 -5.73 -10.96 -0.56
C MET A 556 -6.80 -10.54 -1.57
N THR A 557 -7.45 -9.41 -1.35
CA THR A 557 -8.53 -8.90 -2.21
C THR A 557 -8.28 -7.44 -2.60
N SER A 558 -8.84 -7.00 -3.72
CA SER A 558 -8.78 -5.59 -4.15
C SER A 558 -9.45 -4.68 -3.12
N CYS A 559 -8.78 -3.61 -2.74
CA CYS A 559 -9.30 -2.62 -1.81
C CYS A 559 -9.50 -1.27 -2.50
N GLY A 560 -10.71 -1.01 -2.96
CA GLY A 560 -11.10 0.30 -3.52
C GLY A 560 -11.39 1.36 -2.46
N ARG A 561 -11.78 0.94 -1.26
CA ARG A 561 -12.04 1.79 -0.10
C ARG A 561 -11.63 1.08 1.18
N ARG A 562 -10.77 1.70 1.98
CA ARG A 562 -10.36 1.17 3.28
C ARG A 562 -11.51 1.29 4.28
N THR A 563 -11.69 0.28 5.11
CA THR A 563 -12.54 0.38 6.30
C THR A 563 -11.94 1.35 7.30
N LYS A 564 -12.78 1.91 8.17
CA LYS A 564 -12.35 2.77 9.28
C LYS A 564 -13.01 2.26 10.54
N SER A 565 -12.23 1.70 11.44
CA SER A 565 -12.71 1.26 12.74
C SER A 565 -12.20 2.19 13.84
N THR A 566 -12.89 2.19 14.98
CA THR A 566 -12.44 2.86 16.21
C THR A 566 -12.64 1.87 17.36
N HIS A 567 -11.54 1.39 17.94
CA HIS A 567 -11.58 0.44 19.03
C HIS A 567 -10.48 0.73 20.06
N ALA A 568 -10.67 0.24 21.28
CA ALA A 568 -9.76 0.48 22.42
C ALA A 568 -8.30 0.07 22.12
N GLY A 569 -8.09 -0.99 21.33
CA GLY A 569 -6.74 -1.45 20.96
C GLY A 569 -5.92 -0.41 20.21
N GLN A 570 -6.56 0.48 19.41
CA GLN A 570 -5.87 1.57 18.75
C GLN A 570 -5.36 2.61 19.77
N ALA A 571 -6.22 3.02 20.71
CA ALA A 571 -5.83 3.95 21.77
C ALA A 571 -4.72 3.37 22.66
N LEU A 572 -4.83 2.08 23.02
CA LEU A 572 -3.80 1.39 23.80
C LEU A 572 -2.47 1.30 23.03
N SER A 573 -2.51 1.06 21.72
CA SER A 573 -1.30 1.03 20.87
C SER A 573 -0.63 2.39 20.81
N LEU A 574 -1.41 3.49 20.73
CA LEU A 574 -0.86 4.85 20.72
C LEU A 574 -0.18 5.21 22.04
N LEU A 575 -0.77 4.81 23.20
CA LEU A 575 -0.26 5.17 24.52
C LEU A 575 0.86 4.23 25.01
N ASN A 576 0.75 2.92 24.73
CA ASN A 576 1.64 1.91 25.31
C ASN A 576 2.57 1.25 24.28
N GLY A 577 2.40 1.52 22.99
CA GLY A 577 3.20 0.92 21.94
C GLY A 577 4.64 1.43 21.96
N GLU A 578 5.62 0.52 21.98
CA GLU A 578 7.06 0.81 21.98
C GLU A 578 7.46 1.83 20.89
N LEU A 579 6.88 1.70 19.70
CA LEU A 579 7.14 2.61 18.59
C LEU A 579 6.76 4.06 18.96
N PHE A 580 5.58 4.26 19.56
CA PHE A 580 5.08 5.60 19.91
C PHE A 580 5.88 6.20 21.06
N GLN A 581 6.15 5.43 22.11
CA GLN A 581 6.96 5.87 23.23
C GLN A 581 8.37 6.26 22.80
N ARG A 582 9.00 5.43 21.94
CA ARG A 582 10.33 5.74 21.40
C ARG A 582 10.33 7.04 20.59
N HIS A 583 9.36 7.25 19.72
CA HIS A 583 9.32 8.46 18.88
C HIS A 583 8.90 9.71 19.66
N ALA A 584 8.10 9.57 20.74
CA ALA A 584 7.83 10.64 21.68
C ALA A 584 9.11 11.08 22.41
N TRP A 585 9.92 10.10 22.85
CA TRP A 585 11.25 10.36 23.43
C TRP A 585 12.17 11.10 22.45
N LEU A 586 12.30 10.60 21.22
CA LEU A 586 13.12 11.22 20.18
C LEU A 586 12.64 12.63 19.81
N MET A 587 11.33 12.86 19.81
CA MET A 587 10.76 14.18 19.62
C MET A 587 11.11 15.13 20.77
N ALA A 588 11.05 14.66 22.01
CA ALA A 588 11.45 15.45 23.19
C ALA A 588 12.94 15.82 23.11
N CYS A 589 13.82 14.86 22.81
CA CYS A 589 15.25 15.13 22.61
C CYS A 589 15.48 16.18 21.50
N ARG A 590 14.83 16.04 20.35
CA ARG A 590 14.89 17.00 19.23
C ARG A 590 14.46 18.43 19.64
N LEU A 591 13.46 18.54 20.49
CA LEU A 591 13.00 19.85 21.00
C LEU A 591 14.05 20.47 21.95
N LEU A 592 14.68 19.66 22.79
CA LEU A 592 15.66 20.07 23.79
C LEU A 592 17.07 20.36 23.22
N GLU A 593 17.41 19.85 22.04
CA GLU A 593 18.65 20.18 21.31
C GLU A 593 18.74 21.66 20.92
N ARG A 594 17.63 22.38 20.90
CA ARG A 594 17.54 23.80 20.56
C ARG A 594 17.68 24.63 21.81
N GLU A 595 18.87 24.99 22.18
CA GLU A 595 19.39 25.93 23.20
C GLU A 595 18.45 26.56 24.28
N THR A 596 17.13 26.34 24.24
CA THR A 596 16.17 26.89 25.20
C THR A 596 15.39 25.80 25.91
N GLN A 597 15.32 25.92 27.25
CA GLN A 597 14.48 25.08 28.11
C GLN A 597 13.17 25.80 28.51
N ASP A 598 12.85 26.92 27.84
CA ASP A 598 11.60 27.63 28.08
C ASP A 598 10.41 26.77 27.68
N LEU A 599 9.56 26.42 28.65
CA LEU A 599 8.40 25.55 28.46
C LEU A 599 7.40 26.11 27.43
N ASP A 600 7.25 27.44 27.37
CA ASP A 600 6.35 28.07 26.40
C ASP A 600 6.82 27.83 24.97
N HIS A 601 8.13 27.95 24.76
CA HIS A 601 8.72 27.68 23.46
C HIS A 601 8.64 26.20 23.10
N LEU A 602 8.96 25.30 24.01
CA LEU A 602 8.91 23.85 23.79
C LEU A 602 7.48 23.39 23.43
N ILE A 603 6.48 23.87 24.16
CA ILE A 603 5.07 23.58 23.91
C ILE A 603 4.64 24.14 22.54
N ASP A 604 5.02 25.37 22.18
CA ASP A 604 4.71 25.97 20.88
C ASP A 604 5.29 25.14 19.73
N GLN A 605 6.56 24.72 19.83
CA GLN A 605 7.22 23.89 18.83
C GLN A 605 6.60 22.50 18.74
N ALA A 606 6.24 21.86 19.85
CA ALA A 606 5.57 20.57 19.88
C ALA A 606 4.22 20.62 19.12
N TYR A 607 3.40 21.64 19.37
CA TYR A 607 2.12 21.85 18.67
C TYR A 607 2.31 22.10 17.17
N ARG A 608 3.33 22.90 16.80
CA ARG A 608 3.62 23.15 15.38
C ARG A 608 4.07 21.91 14.65
N LEU A 609 4.90 21.08 15.27
CA LEU A 609 5.39 19.84 14.68
C LEU A 609 4.27 18.81 14.50
N THR A 610 3.38 18.66 15.49
CA THR A 610 2.34 17.63 15.48
C THR A 610 1.04 18.10 14.81
N LEU A 611 0.58 19.31 15.12
CA LEU A 611 -0.73 19.81 14.73
C LEU A 611 -0.69 20.94 13.69
N ALA A 612 0.50 21.36 13.27
CA ALA A 612 0.76 22.46 12.32
C ALA A 612 0.08 23.79 12.73
N ARG A 613 -0.04 24.04 14.03
CA ARG A 613 -0.59 25.27 14.61
C ARG A 613 0.05 25.59 15.96
N PRO A 614 0.02 26.85 16.42
CA PRO A 614 0.38 27.15 17.78
C PRO A 614 -0.71 26.63 18.76
N PRO A 615 -0.36 26.39 20.04
CA PRO A 615 -1.33 26.14 21.09
C PRO A 615 -2.21 27.38 21.36
N SER A 616 -3.43 27.16 21.74
CA SER A 616 -4.25 28.21 22.34
C SER A 616 -3.72 28.56 23.76
N ALA A 617 -4.11 29.72 24.33
CA ALA A 617 -3.71 30.07 25.68
C ALA A 617 -4.09 29.01 26.73
N ARG A 618 -5.25 28.36 26.58
CA ARG A 618 -5.68 27.25 27.45
C ARG A 618 -4.79 26.01 27.29
N GLU A 619 -4.50 25.60 26.06
CA GLU A 619 -3.65 24.46 25.77
C GLU A 619 -2.22 24.66 26.27
N ARG A 620 -1.69 25.88 26.10
CA ARG A 620 -0.35 26.25 26.63
C ARG A 620 -0.31 26.09 28.15
N LYS A 621 -1.30 26.65 28.86
CA LYS A 621 -1.40 26.52 30.32
C LYS A 621 -1.52 25.06 30.77
N LEU A 622 -2.36 24.27 30.10
CA LEU A 622 -2.49 22.85 30.40
C LEU A 622 -1.16 22.07 30.14
N GLY A 623 -0.44 22.39 29.06
CA GLY A 623 0.86 21.81 28.76
C GLY A 623 1.90 22.10 29.82
N GLN A 624 2.00 23.38 30.27
CA GLN A 624 2.90 23.76 31.38
C GLN A 624 2.58 22.99 32.66
N GLN A 625 1.28 22.94 33.03
CA GLN A 625 0.83 22.20 34.20
C GLN A 625 1.16 20.70 34.13
N PHE A 626 0.90 20.09 32.97
CA PHE A 626 1.20 18.67 32.74
C PHE A 626 2.70 18.39 32.90
N ILE A 627 3.55 19.11 32.18
CA ILE A 627 5.01 18.90 32.24
C ILE A 627 5.53 19.10 33.66
N THR A 628 5.14 20.19 34.33
CA THR A 628 5.58 20.46 35.72
C THR A 628 5.07 19.39 36.69
N GLN A 629 3.86 18.86 36.48
CA GLN A 629 3.32 17.78 37.33
C GLN A 629 4.10 16.46 37.08
N GLN A 630 4.39 16.13 35.83
CA GLN A 630 5.15 14.94 35.49
C GLN A 630 6.58 14.99 36.07
N GLU A 631 7.27 16.11 35.95
CA GLU A 631 8.60 16.28 36.58
C GLU A 631 8.57 15.99 38.10
N ARG A 632 7.50 16.38 38.79
CA ARG A 632 7.33 16.08 40.22
C ARG A 632 7.05 14.60 40.49
N LEU A 633 6.28 13.94 39.61
CA LEU A 633 5.91 12.52 39.74
C LEU A 633 7.08 11.59 39.41
N ILE A 634 7.89 11.92 38.41
CA ILE A 634 9.10 11.18 38.03
C ILE A 634 10.11 11.10 39.20
N GLY A 635 9.94 11.97 40.18
CA GLY A 635 10.41 11.73 41.50
C GLY A 635 11.78 12.33 41.85
N ARG A 636 12.06 12.19 43.13
CA ARG A 636 13.29 12.65 43.81
C ARG A 636 14.42 11.59 43.74
N GLU A 637 14.08 10.37 43.35
CA GLU A 637 15.05 9.32 43.08
C GLU A 637 15.56 9.51 41.63
N ALA A 638 16.86 9.25 41.41
CA ALA A 638 17.43 9.34 40.08
C ALA A 638 16.56 8.51 39.10
N PRO A 639 15.98 9.13 38.06
CA PRO A 639 15.15 8.39 37.16
C PRO A 639 15.95 7.23 36.58
N ALA A 640 15.30 6.05 36.52
CA ALA A 640 15.84 4.96 35.72
C ALA A 640 16.09 5.51 34.29
N PRO A 641 17.16 5.09 33.59
CA PRO A 641 17.39 5.47 32.21
C PRO A 641 16.10 5.31 31.44
N GLY A 642 15.71 6.35 30.67
CA GLY A 642 14.53 6.28 29.83
C GLY A 642 14.60 5.03 28.95
N PRO A 643 13.50 4.41 28.57
CA PRO A 643 13.46 3.11 27.88
C PRO A 643 14.24 3.07 26.55
N HIS A 644 14.75 4.22 26.10
CA HIS A 644 15.51 4.35 24.86
C HIS A 644 16.76 5.23 25.02
N GLU A 645 17.16 5.56 26.24
CA GLU A 645 18.30 6.46 26.55
C GLU A 645 19.64 5.89 26.09
N ASP A 646 19.80 4.57 26.13
CA ASP A 646 21.00 3.88 25.59
C ASP A 646 21.25 4.16 24.10
N GLN A 647 20.22 4.53 23.35
CA GLN A 647 20.29 4.77 21.91
C GLN A 647 20.32 6.27 21.57
N HIS A 648 19.71 7.10 22.40
CA HIS A 648 19.66 8.56 22.24
C HIS A 648 19.71 9.22 23.63
N PRO A 649 20.92 9.52 24.12
CA PRO A 649 21.09 10.12 25.44
C PRO A 649 20.49 11.53 25.50
N VAL A 650 20.03 11.91 26.66
CA VAL A 650 19.61 13.29 26.94
C VAL A 650 20.77 14.23 26.64
N PRO A 651 20.58 15.40 26.01
CA PRO A 651 21.61 16.41 25.87
C PRO A 651 22.24 16.74 27.24
N SER A 652 23.53 16.81 27.30
CA SER A 652 24.32 16.90 28.57
C SER A 652 24.00 18.14 29.44
N ASN A 653 23.34 19.13 28.87
CA ASN A 653 22.91 20.38 29.54
C ASN A 653 21.45 20.38 29.98
N VAL A 654 20.72 19.25 29.86
CA VAL A 654 19.28 19.12 30.14
C VAL A 654 19.05 18.23 31.35
N ASP A 655 18.13 18.62 32.24
CA ASP A 655 17.66 17.74 33.32
C ASP A 655 16.88 16.55 32.73
N ALA A 656 17.32 15.35 33.12
CA ALA A 656 16.69 14.10 32.65
C ALA A 656 15.18 14.02 33.01
N ARG A 657 14.76 14.64 34.11
CA ARG A 657 13.35 14.70 34.51
C ARG A 657 12.52 15.54 33.56
N LEU A 658 13.06 16.69 33.13
CA LEU A 658 12.42 17.52 32.12
C LEU A 658 12.30 16.75 30.79
N ALA A 659 13.33 16.03 30.38
CA ALA A 659 13.31 15.26 29.15
C ALA A 659 12.24 14.15 29.18
N LEU A 660 12.12 13.41 30.29
CA LEU A 660 11.08 12.39 30.46
C LEU A 660 9.68 13.00 30.51
N ALA A 661 9.47 14.08 31.28
CA ALA A 661 8.18 14.76 31.35
C ALA A 661 7.73 15.34 29.99
N LEU A 662 8.70 15.85 29.21
CA LEU A 662 8.44 16.33 27.85
C LEU A 662 8.14 15.19 26.89
N ALA A 663 8.78 14.01 27.06
CA ALA A 663 8.47 12.82 26.27
C ALA A 663 7.04 12.34 26.52
N ASP A 664 6.61 12.28 27.78
CA ASP A 664 5.22 11.98 28.14
C ASP A 664 4.24 12.97 27.51
N TYR A 665 4.60 14.24 27.50
CA TYR A 665 3.80 15.29 26.84
C TYR A 665 3.74 15.12 25.32
N CYS A 666 4.87 14.79 24.68
CA CYS A 666 4.93 14.49 23.24
C CYS A 666 4.10 13.25 22.87
N LEU A 667 4.02 12.27 23.76
CA LEU A 667 3.21 11.07 23.57
C LEU A 667 1.71 11.37 23.56
N VAL A 668 1.27 12.36 24.34
CA VAL A 668 -0.15 12.78 24.41
C VAL A 668 -0.55 13.64 23.21
N LEU A 669 0.39 14.36 22.60
CA LEU A 669 0.15 15.19 21.42
C LEU A 669 0.09 14.39 20.13
#